data_a1d74d23811650844680adf85aa4f387
#
_entry.id   a1d74d23811650844680adf85aa4f387
#
_cell.length_a   1.000
_cell.length_b   1.000
_cell.length_c   1.000
_cell.angle_alpha   90.00
_cell.angle_beta   90.00
_cell.angle_gamma   90.00
#
_symmetry.space_group_name_H-M   'P 1'
#
loop_
_entity.id
_entity.type
_entity.pdbx_description
1 polymer ?
#
loop_
_entity_poly.entity_id
_entity_poly.type
_entity_poly.pdbx_seq_one_letter_code
_entity_poly.pdbx_strand_id
1 'polypeptide(L)'
;MRPSTFKKSVLATNIALLMSGAVSVSAMAADADTKVTADENIEKIEVRGMRASMKASVNAKRFSDSVVDAVTAEDIGKFPDGDVGESLGRIPGVAVNRQFGQGQQVSIRGASSQLTRTLLNGHAVASTGWFDQQAIDRSFNYSLLPPQLVSGIEVYKSSQADITEGGIGGTVIVKTRKPLDLDANTAFVSAKGDYGTISEEIDPELSGLYSWKNEDENFGILVSGAGSQTEYQRNGIETLLGWGEIVPSTFQQDRERTAFNVAAQYRPTDALEFGLTYTALDLKANNANTSIFLFPTQQGVNTCNQTNAAGVCTDITHTGEGGFAWAQTWAREAEMTSDTIDFDFNFEAENFTVEGRVGNTKSDGGTSLTSNYGNSIGQPGDFAGHYDATGKIIDIDIAKQNFGAEDFNGQLSTAAWALKKQPNTDEETYAQLDFTIPVDLGAISSFKTGIRYADHDVTQQTDIATVGDIAVRDASHYYNGTMSSGAGFTLPKPDFDAMIADANAAITGFERDKSGYGTLNEKNLALYAMASFESEGIRGNFGLRYISTDVESDYYELSDTGQFADNLSTAKSSYSDVLPSVNVAFDLTSDLILRTSAAQVISRPNYSELFATSTLPGLNDGTPGNEKLNRGSVSLAPFKATQADVSLEWYFGGEGLAAVTYFIKDVNSFISTRQKLNQQIGIDDNDLIAQGGSACGVGVYDCWTVSEKYNATGGRIEGVELQLQDSFENGLGYSANYTYADAGSPAENYPDQVGVFSDSSKHTVNLVGYYEMESFSARLAYNWRSEYMMRELPGFYGNRQHEDYGTLDLSATYSVTEWMDLTFEAVNLTEEDSVQTGVAPLDAEVIPEFKADYPVWSFEGEARYKVGVALRF
;
A
#
# COMPACT_ATOMS: atom_id res chain seq x y z
N MET A 1 -38.12 -5.81 5.62
CA MET A 1 -37.06 -4.80 5.48
C MET A 1 -36.85 -4.11 6.80
N ARG A 2 -35.89 -4.53 7.58
CA ARG A 2 -35.35 -3.76 8.70
C ARG A 2 -33.87 -3.58 8.35
N PRO A 3 -33.32 -2.37 8.36
CA PRO A 3 -31.90 -2.16 8.09
C PRO A 3 -31.10 -2.84 9.18
N SER A 4 -30.05 -3.55 8.79
CA SER A 4 -29.05 -4.11 9.70
C SER A 4 -28.47 -2.98 10.52
N THR A 5 -28.65 -3.07 11.83
CA THR A 5 -28.10 -2.10 12.78
C THR A 5 -26.64 -2.43 13.06
N PHE A 6 -25.75 -2.21 12.10
CA PHE A 6 -24.38 -1.91 12.46
C PHE A 6 -24.38 -0.64 13.31
N LYS A 7 -23.69 -0.66 14.43
CA LYS A 7 -23.69 0.43 15.38
C LYS A 7 -23.02 1.66 14.75
N LYS A 8 -23.80 2.53 14.14
CA LYS A 8 -23.42 3.87 13.66
C LYS A 8 -22.98 4.83 14.80
N SER A 9 -22.54 4.28 15.95
CA SER A 9 -22.45 5.08 17.18
C SER A 9 -21.10 5.77 17.41
N VAL A 10 -20.00 5.26 16.83
CA VAL A 10 -18.66 5.82 17.10
C VAL A 10 -18.34 6.99 16.18
N LEU A 11 -18.63 6.85 14.90
CA LEU A 11 -18.44 7.93 13.92
C LEU A 11 -19.31 9.16 14.27
N ALA A 12 -20.58 8.93 14.63
CA ALA A 12 -21.49 9.99 15.02
C ALA A 12 -21.06 10.73 16.31
N THR A 13 -20.39 10.04 17.25
CA THR A 13 -19.96 10.63 18.52
C THR A 13 -18.70 11.49 18.35
N ASN A 14 -17.74 11.05 17.56
CA ASN A 14 -16.51 11.82 17.31
C ASN A 14 -16.76 13.03 16.41
N ILE A 15 -17.64 12.90 15.42
CA ILE A 15 -18.02 14.01 14.53
C ILE A 15 -18.94 15.01 15.23
N ALA A 16 -19.83 14.57 16.12
CA ALA A 16 -20.64 15.46 16.94
C ALA A 16 -19.81 16.32 17.91
N LEU A 17 -18.67 15.82 18.39
CA LEU A 17 -17.71 16.59 19.18
C LEU A 17 -17.00 17.67 18.34
N LEU A 18 -16.65 17.38 17.08
CA LEU A 18 -16.08 18.35 16.14
C LEU A 18 -17.11 19.43 15.73
N MET A 19 -18.37 19.05 15.52
CA MET A 19 -19.44 20.00 15.18
C MET A 19 -19.91 20.86 16.35
N SER A 20 -19.87 20.36 17.59
CA SER A 20 -20.30 21.14 18.75
C SER A 20 -19.32 22.24 19.15
N GLY A 21 -18.06 22.17 18.70
CA GLY A 21 -17.08 23.25 18.86
C GLY A 21 -17.25 24.40 17.86
N ALA A 22 -17.79 24.13 16.68
CA ALA A 22 -17.87 25.10 15.58
C ALA A 22 -19.11 26.01 15.59
N VAL A 23 -20.15 25.67 16.34
CA VAL A 23 -21.43 26.39 16.30
C VAL A 23 -21.49 27.59 17.29
N SER A 24 -20.48 27.83 18.09
CA SER A 24 -20.51 28.92 19.08
C SER A 24 -19.70 30.17 18.74
N VAL A 25 -19.23 30.34 17.52
CA VAL A 25 -18.59 31.59 17.07
C VAL A 25 -19.57 32.36 16.19
N SER A 26 -20.43 33.12 16.83
CA SER A 26 -21.30 34.09 16.17
C SER A 26 -20.52 35.26 15.62
N ALA A 27 -20.82 35.61 14.38
CA ALA A 27 -20.33 36.71 13.61
C ALA A 27 -20.17 38.02 14.39
N MET A 28 -18.96 38.57 14.37
CA MET A 28 -18.74 40.01 14.49
C MET A 28 -17.89 40.44 13.29
N ALA A 29 -18.59 40.86 12.24
CA ALA A 29 -17.96 41.63 11.19
C ALA A 29 -17.77 43.06 11.71
N ALA A 30 -16.56 43.54 11.73
CA ALA A 30 -16.28 44.98 11.93
C ALA A 30 -15.39 45.42 10.75
N ASP A 31 -15.97 46.36 9.97
CA ASP A 31 -15.25 47.14 8.99
C ASP A 31 -14.04 47.84 9.60
N ALA A 32 -12.87 47.70 8.97
CA ALA A 32 -11.76 48.62 9.19
C ALA A 32 -10.97 48.82 7.89
N ASP A 33 -11.23 49.95 7.27
CA ASP A 33 -10.30 50.61 6.33
C ASP A 33 -8.93 50.77 6.97
N THR A 34 -7.88 50.25 6.39
CA THR A 34 -6.52 50.65 6.72
C THR A 34 -5.56 50.62 5.52
N LYS A 35 -4.82 51.67 5.42
CA LYS A 35 -3.87 52.06 4.41
C LYS A 35 -2.74 51.03 4.18
N VAL A 36 -2.48 50.83 2.93
CA VAL A 36 -1.31 50.10 2.40
C VAL A 36 -0.05 50.89 2.67
N THR A 37 0.90 50.32 3.42
CA THR A 37 2.32 50.67 3.37
C THR A 37 3.04 49.48 2.81
N ALA A 38 3.83 49.72 1.75
CA ALA A 38 4.61 48.68 1.08
C ALA A 38 5.73 48.19 2.04
N ASP A 39 5.66 46.93 2.38
CA ASP A 39 6.78 46.11 2.86
C ASP A 39 6.82 44.84 2.01
N GLU A 40 8.01 44.37 1.68
CA GLU A 40 8.24 43.21 0.81
C GLU A 40 7.68 41.94 1.47
N ASN A 41 6.37 41.72 1.35
CA ASN A 41 5.76 40.46 1.65
C ASN A 41 6.02 39.53 0.46
N ILE A 42 6.76 38.46 0.70
CA ILE A 42 6.66 37.23 -0.10
C ILE A 42 5.19 36.86 -0.06
N GLU A 43 4.50 37.10 -1.15
CA GLU A 43 3.08 36.81 -1.31
C GLU A 43 2.88 35.30 -1.04
N LYS A 44 2.33 34.96 0.11
CA LYS A 44 1.85 33.57 0.37
C LYS A 44 0.71 33.34 -0.61
N ILE A 45 1.01 32.70 -1.74
CA ILE A 45 0.00 32.36 -2.74
C ILE A 45 -0.78 31.19 -2.18
N GLU A 46 -1.99 31.46 -1.67
CA GLU A 46 -2.95 30.40 -1.41
C GLU A 46 -3.30 29.74 -2.74
N VAL A 47 -2.96 28.44 -2.87
CA VAL A 47 -3.22 27.68 -4.09
C VAL A 47 -4.71 27.39 -4.13
N ARG A 48 -5.45 28.02 -5.04
CA ARG A 48 -6.89 27.74 -5.28
C ARG A 48 -7.10 27.34 -6.74
N GLY A 49 -7.71 26.19 -6.93
CA GLY A 49 -8.06 25.65 -8.23
C GLY A 49 -6.99 24.74 -8.85
N MET A 50 -7.39 24.06 -9.90
CA MET A 50 -6.56 23.06 -10.60
C MET A 50 -5.33 23.71 -11.27
N ARG A 51 -5.54 24.86 -11.90
CA ARG A 51 -4.47 25.59 -12.59
C ARG A 51 -3.38 26.06 -11.61
N ALA A 52 -3.78 26.59 -10.45
CA ALA A 52 -2.84 27.05 -9.43
C ALA A 52 -2.07 25.87 -8.80
N SER A 53 -2.74 24.74 -8.55
CA SER A 53 -2.13 23.50 -8.08
C SER A 53 -1.10 22.96 -9.07
N MET A 54 -1.43 22.91 -10.37
CA MET A 54 -0.50 22.48 -11.42
C MET A 54 0.71 23.40 -11.51
N LYS A 55 0.51 24.71 -11.45
CA LYS A 55 1.61 25.69 -11.44
C LYS A 55 2.53 25.52 -10.24
N ALA A 56 1.96 25.31 -9.05
CA ALA A 56 2.74 25.02 -7.84
C ALA A 56 3.58 23.75 -7.98
N SER A 57 3.00 22.70 -8.55
CA SER A 57 3.69 21.42 -8.83
C SER A 57 4.83 21.59 -9.85
N VAL A 58 4.61 22.37 -10.93
CA VAL A 58 5.66 22.72 -11.91
C VAL A 58 6.79 23.52 -11.25
N ASN A 59 6.45 24.49 -10.40
CA ASN A 59 7.43 25.31 -9.71
C ASN A 59 8.26 24.48 -8.72
N ALA A 60 7.64 23.55 -7.99
CA ALA A 60 8.36 22.63 -7.10
C ALA A 60 9.43 21.84 -7.89
N LYS A 61 9.10 21.35 -9.09
CA LYS A 61 10.06 20.68 -9.97
C LYS A 61 11.13 21.65 -10.50
N ARG A 62 10.72 22.81 -11.00
CA ARG A 62 11.62 23.78 -11.64
C ARG A 62 12.72 24.26 -10.71
N PHE A 63 12.38 24.56 -9.45
CA PHE A 63 13.31 25.15 -8.49
C PHE A 63 14.07 24.13 -7.64
N SER A 64 13.74 22.85 -7.74
CA SER A 64 14.50 21.78 -7.06
C SER A 64 15.88 21.59 -7.72
N ASP A 65 16.87 21.21 -6.91
CA ASP A 65 18.17 20.74 -7.41
C ASP A 65 18.11 19.27 -7.86
N SER A 66 17.24 18.49 -7.23
CA SER A 66 17.05 17.05 -7.47
C SER A 66 15.99 16.78 -8.52
N VAL A 67 15.95 15.55 -9.05
CA VAL A 67 14.84 15.09 -9.90
C VAL A 67 13.65 14.80 -8.99
N VAL A 68 12.71 15.75 -8.94
CA VAL A 68 11.50 15.69 -8.13
C VAL A 68 10.28 15.98 -8.97
N ASP A 69 9.17 15.34 -8.63
CA ASP A 69 7.83 15.69 -9.09
C ASP A 69 6.93 15.93 -7.88
N ALA A 70 5.93 16.80 -8.03
CA ALA A 70 5.04 17.16 -6.96
C ALA A 70 3.57 17.11 -7.39
N VAL A 71 2.69 16.84 -6.43
CA VAL A 71 1.24 17.05 -6.54
C VAL A 71 0.82 17.93 -5.38
N THR A 72 0.20 19.06 -5.68
CA THR A 72 -0.25 20.04 -4.68
C THR A 72 -1.77 19.99 -4.55
N ALA A 73 -2.30 20.18 -3.34
CA ALA A 73 -3.74 20.29 -3.14
C ALA A 73 -4.35 21.41 -4.00
N GLU A 74 -5.53 21.18 -4.56
CA GLU A 74 -6.26 22.15 -5.37
C GLU A 74 -6.91 23.23 -4.50
N ASP A 75 -7.22 22.85 -3.23
CA ASP A 75 -7.84 23.73 -2.24
C ASP A 75 -7.77 23.11 -0.83
N ILE A 76 -8.24 23.81 0.19
CA ILE A 76 -8.38 23.28 1.55
C ILE A 76 -9.37 22.11 1.50
N GLY A 77 -8.93 20.95 2.02
CA GLY A 77 -9.73 19.73 2.02
C GLY A 77 -9.99 19.10 0.65
N LYS A 78 -9.40 19.64 -0.43
CA LYS A 78 -9.54 19.11 -1.79
C LYS A 78 -8.17 18.74 -2.36
N PHE A 79 -7.89 17.45 -2.38
CA PHE A 79 -6.76 16.90 -3.14
C PHE A 79 -7.24 16.49 -4.54
N PRO A 80 -6.34 16.37 -5.53
CA PRO A 80 -6.76 16.04 -6.90
C PRO A 80 -7.65 14.82 -7.05
N ASP A 81 -7.44 13.79 -6.24
CA ASP A 81 -8.23 12.56 -6.27
C ASP A 81 -8.83 12.23 -4.91
N GLY A 82 -9.84 11.37 -4.91
CA GLY A 82 -10.47 10.87 -3.67
C GLY A 82 -9.60 9.89 -2.87
N ASP A 83 -8.39 9.57 -3.36
CA ASP A 83 -7.43 8.68 -2.73
C ASP A 83 -6.00 9.23 -2.97
N VAL A 84 -5.15 9.18 -1.94
CA VAL A 84 -3.76 9.68 -2.01
C VAL A 84 -2.91 8.82 -2.95
N GLY A 85 -3.12 7.50 -2.95
CA GLY A 85 -2.44 6.58 -3.86
C GLY A 85 -2.73 6.91 -5.32
N GLU A 86 -3.99 7.20 -5.66
CA GLU A 86 -4.39 7.59 -7.02
C GLU A 86 -3.74 8.90 -7.47
N SER A 87 -3.67 9.87 -6.58
CA SER A 87 -2.97 11.13 -6.87
C SER A 87 -1.48 10.94 -7.14
N LEU A 88 -0.83 10.00 -6.44
CA LEU A 88 0.54 9.58 -6.74
C LEU A 88 0.67 8.93 -8.12
N GLY A 89 -0.34 8.18 -8.56
CA GLY A 89 -0.38 7.57 -9.89
C GLY A 89 -0.32 8.57 -11.06
N ARG A 90 -0.57 9.87 -10.82
CA ARG A 90 -0.44 10.93 -11.83
C ARG A 90 1.00 11.38 -12.07
N ILE A 91 1.91 11.04 -11.17
CA ILE A 91 3.32 11.37 -11.28
C ILE A 91 3.97 10.43 -12.28
N PRO A 92 4.77 10.95 -13.26
CA PRO A 92 5.49 10.08 -14.19
C PRO A 92 6.27 9.01 -13.46
N GLY A 93 6.21 7.76 -13.93
CA GLY A 93 6.96 6.64 -13.34
C GLY A 93 6.41 6.10 -12.04
N VAL A 94 5.30 6.61 -11.52
CA VAL A 94 4.62 6.05 -10.37
C VAL A 94 3.47 5.16 -10.82
N ALA A 95 3.43 3.93 -10.32
CA ALA A 95 2.33 2.99 -10.54
C ALA A 95 1.70 2.61 -9.20
N VAL A 96 0.36 2.59 -9.18
CA VAL A 96 -0.42 2.31 -7.97
C VAL A 96 -0.79 0.84 -7.94
N ASN A 97 -0.54 0.18 -6.82
CA ASN A 97 -1.04 -1.15 -6.53
C ASN A 97 -2.40 -1.02 -5.83
N ARG A 98 -3.44 -1.51 -6.49
CA ARG A 98 -4.82 -1.49 -5.99
C ARG A 98 -5.20 -2.86 -5.47
N GLN A 99 -5.44 -2.94 -4.19
CA GLN A 99 -6.07 -4.10 -3.59
C GLN A 99 -7.38 -3.69 -2.95
N PHE A 100 -8.40 -4.53 -3.11
CA PHE A 100 -9.72 -4.25 -2.52
C PHE A 100 -10.27 -2.85 -2.87
N GLY A 101 -10.09 -2.44 -4.15
CA GLY A 101 -10.67 -1.21 -4.71
C GLY A 101 -10.02 0.11 -4.30
N GLN A 102 -8.87 0.10 -3.60
CA GLN A 102 -8.14 1.31 -3.20
C GLN A 102 -6.65 1.23 -3.50
N GLY A 103 -6.03 2.38 -3.79
CA GLY A 103 -4.59 2.52 -3.90
C GLY A 103 -3.91 2.32 -2.56
N GLN A 104 -3.30 1.16 -2.34
CA GLN A 104 -2.64 0.84 -1.08
C GLN A 104 -1.14 1.16 -1.08
N GLN A 105 -0.47 0.84 -2.15
CA GLN A 105 0.99 0.95 -2.25
C GLN A 105 1.38 1.54 -3.61
N VAL A 106 2.57 2.10 -3.70
CA VAL A 106 3.08 2.65 -4.96
C VAL A 106 4.46 2.08 -5.27
N SER A 107 4.67 1.77 -6.54
CA SER A 107 5.97 1.46 -7.12
C SER A 107 6.47 2.64 -7.96
N ILE A 108 7.78 2.88 -7.96
CA ILE A 108 8.38 4.02 -8.66
C ILE A 108 9.41 3.50 -9.66
N ARG A 109 9.24 3.85 -10.95
CA ARG A 109 10.19 3.53 -12.03
C ARG A 109 10.55 2.05 -12.12
N GLY A 110 9.58 1.18 -11.91
CA GLY A 110 9.81 -0.26 -11.98
C GLY A 110 10.41 -0.90 -10.73
N ALA A 111 10.69 -0.13 -9.68
CA ALA A 111 11.04 -0.66 -8.37
C ALA A 111 9.78 -0.96 -7.58
N SER A 112 9.71 -2.14 -6.95
CA SER A 112 8.55 -2.55 -6.16
C SER A 112 8.26 -1.60 -4.98
N SER A 113 7.04 -1.66 -4.44
CA SER A 113 6.59 -0.79 -3.35
C SER A 113 7.47 -0.84 -2.09
N GLN A 114 8.02 -2.01 -1.76
CA GLN A 114 8.95 -2.17 -0.63
C GLN A 114 10.29 -1.44 -0.81
N LEU A 115 10.63 -1.03 -2.03
CA LEU A 115 11.80 -0.23 -2.36
C LEU A 115 11.51 1.28 -2.41
N THR A 116 10.29 1.68 -2.07
CA THR A 116 9.84 3.07 -2.01
C THR A 116 9.75 3.51 -0.54
N ARG A 117 10.41 4.60 -0.18
CA ARG A 117 10.34 5.18 1.16
C ARG A 117 9.25 6.24 1.22
N THR A 118 8.34 6.13 2.18
CA THR A 118 7.33 7.17 2.45
C THR A 118 7.65 7.88 3.75
N LEU A 119 7.55 9.20 3.73
CA LEU A 119 7.72 10.08 4.87
C LEU A 119 6.49 10.98 5.00
N LEU A 120 6.07 11.27 6.23
CA LEU A 120 5.05 12.26 6.55
C LEU A 120 5.76 13.50 7.10
N ASN A 121 5.57 14.67 6.49
CA ASN A 121 6.27 15.91 6.86
C ASN A 121 7.80 15.78 6.97
N GLY A 122 8.41 14.79 6.25
CA GLY A 122 9.84 14.52 6.27
C GLY A 122 10.33 13.58 7.37
N HIS A 123 9.45 12.99 8.17
CA HIS A 123 9.76 11.95 9.17
C HIS A 123 9.11 10.61 8.85
N ALA A 124 9.57 9.56 9.51
CA ALA A 124 8.99 8.23 9.38
C ALA A 124 7.51 8.21 9.80
N VAL A 125 6.74 7.36 9.18
CA VAL A 125 5.36 7.03 9.53
C VAL A 125 5.23 5.51 9.56
N ALA A 126 4.83 4.97 10.71
CA ALA A 126 4.64 3.54 10.92
C ALA A 126 3.42 3.06 10.15
N SER A 127 3.49 1.85 9.62
CA SER A 127 2.41 1.23 8.86
C SER A 127 2.49 -0.28 8.95
N THR A 128 1.40 -0.90 9.38
CA THR A 128 1.18 -2.35 9.34
C THR A 128 0.22 -2.71 8.19
N GLY A 129 -0.12 -3.98 8.05
CA GLY A 129 -1.24 -4.44 7.22
C GLY A 129 -2.44 -4.80 8.09
N TRP A 130 -3.63 -4.86 7.51
CA TRP A 130 -4.84 -5.35 8.16
C TRP A 130 -5.19 -6.78 7.75
N PHE A 131 -4.66 -7.28 6.63
CA PHE A 131 -5.03 -8.56 6.06
C PHE A 131 -4.10 -9.69 6.52
N ASP A 132 -4.68 -10.80 7.00
CA ASP A 132 -3.97 -11.92 7.59
C ASP A 132 -3.09 -12.73 6.61
N GLN A 133 -3.29 -12.55 5.32
CA GLN A 133 -2.48 -13.20 4.28
C GLN A 133 -1.35 -12.32 3.74
N GLN A 134 -1.20 -11.10 4.25
CA GLN A 134 -0.10 -10.21 3.90
C GLN A 134 0.90 -10.12 5.05
N ALA A 135 2.16 -10.44 4.76
CA ALA A 135 3.22 -10.17 5.71
C ALA A 135 3.41 -8.66 5.87
N ILE A 136 3.75 -8.22 7.10
CA ILE A 136 4.17 -6.85 7.33
C ILE A 136 5.41 -6.54 6.50
N ASP A 137 5.41 -5.40 5.81
CA ASP A 137 6.50 -4.98 4.94
C ASP A 137 6.88 -3.51 5.16
N ARG A 138 7.86 -3.00 4.40
CA ARG A 138 8.38 -1.64 4.54
C ARG A 138 7.61 -0.58 3.76
N SER A 139 6.58 -0.96 3.02
CA SER A 139 5.78 -0.01 2.26
C SER A 139 4.71 0.65 3.14
N PHE A 140 4.46 1.92 2.91
CA PHE A 140 3.36 2.62 3.56
C PHE A 140 2.03 2.26 2.88
N ASN A 141 1.01 2.01 3.68
CA ASN A 141 -0.35 1.76 3.20
C ASN A 141 -1.12 3.08 3.07
N TYR A 142 -1.21 3.61 1.85
CA TYR A 142 -1.88 4.89 1.58
C TYR A 142 -3.39 4.86 1.83
N SER A 143 -4.01 3.68 1.94
CA SER A 143 -5.43 3.58 2.30
C SER A 143 -5.75 4.09 3.71
N LEU A 144 -4.75 4.22 4.59
CA LEU A 144 -4.86 4.87 5.90
C LEU A 144 -5.08 6.38 5.80
N LEU A 145 -4.48 7.04 4.80
CA LEU A 145 -4.36 8.48 4.76
C LEU A 145 -5.48 9.12 3.92
N PRO A 146 -6.44 9.83 4.52
CA PRO A 146 -7.45 10.54 3.76
C PRO A 146 -6.84 11.77 3.07
N PRO A 147 -7.18 12.00 1.79
CA PRO A 147 -6.62 13.10 1.00
C PRO A 147 -6.93 14.49 1.57
N GLN A 148 -7.97 14.61 2.39
CA GLN A 148 -8.38 15.88 3.02
C GLN A 148 -7.34 16.44 4.00
N LEU A 149 -6.48 15.59 4.58
CA LEU A 149 -5.39 16.00 5.46
C LEU A 149 -4.15 16.48 4.70
N VAL A 150 -4.03 16.11 3.43
CA VAL A 150 -2.83 16.32 2.62
C VAL A 150 -2.83 17.72 1.99
N SER A 151 -1.72 18.45 2.12
CA SER A 151 -1.49 19.72 1.44
C SER A 151 -0.68 19.57 0.15
N GLY A 152 0.15 18.54 0.08
CA GLY A 152 0.97 18.24 -1.09
C GLY A 152 1.78 16.97 -0.90
N ILE A 153 2.29 16.47 -2.02
CA ILE A 153 3.17 15.30 -2.06
C ILE A 153 4.34 15.64 -2.97
N GLU A 154 5.54 15.32 -2.53
CA GLU A 154 6.76 15.39 -3.34
C GLU A 154 7.33 13.99 -3.52
N VAL A 155 7.73 13.65 -4.73
CA VAL A 155 8.36 12.38 -5.07
C VAL A 155 9.77 12.65 -5.56
N TYR A 156 10.74 12.38 -4.70
CA TYR A 156 12.16 12.45 -5.01
C TYR A 156 12.59 11.18 -5.72
N LYS A 157 12.91 11.29 -6.99
CA LYS A 157 13.36 10.18 -7.83
C LYS A 157 14.88 10.08 -7.89
N SER A 158 15.60 11.15 -7.57
CA SER A 158 17.03 11.16 -7.29
C SER A 158 17.27 11.38 -5.79
N SER A 159 18.37 10.83 -5.27
CA SER A 159 18.71 10.93 -3.85
C SER A 159 19.60 12.13 -3.59
N GLN A 160 19.57 12.64 -2.35
CA GLN A 160 20.50 13.61 -1.82
C GLN A 160 20.86 13.27 -0.36
N ALA A 161 21.96 13.80 0.14
CA ALA A 161 22.55 13.32 1.38
C ALA A 161 21.71 13.58 2.65
N ASP A 162 20.87 14.61 2.65
CA ASP A 162 19.98 14.98 3.77
C ASP A 162 18.63 14.23 3.77
N ILE A 163 18.26 13.56 2.67
CA ILE A 163 17.08 12.70 2.62
C ILE A 163 17.38 11.36 3.30
N THR A 164 16.44 10.88 4.13
CA THR A 164 16.53 9.57 4.79
C THR A 164 16.61 8.46 3.76
N GLU A 165 17.58 7.56 3.94
CA GLU A 165 17.81 6.40 3.08
C GLU A 165 16.67 5.39 3.16
N GLY A 166 16.60 4.47 2.19
CA GLY A 166 15.63 3.38 2.13
C GLY A 166 14.77 3.35 0.86
N GLY A 167 14.94 4.33 -0.03
CA GLY A 167 14.16 4.47 -1.25
C GLY A 167 14.98 4.25 -2.52
N ILE A 168 15.30 3.00 -2.92
CA ILE A 168 15.88 2.71 -4.24
C ILE A 168 14.92 3.13 -5.36
N GLY A 169 13.62 2.90 -5.21
CA GLY A 169 12.59 3.39 -6.12
C GLY A 169 12.56 4.91 -6.14
N GLY A 170 12.42 5.48 -4.98
CA GLY A 170 12.33 6.91 -4.71
C GLY A 170 11.83 7.16 -3.29
N THR A 171 11.76 8.43 -2.91
CA THR A 171 11.21 8.85 -1.61
C THR A 171 9.97 9.71 -1.85
N VAL A 172 8.86 9.32 -1.24
CA VAL A 172 7.59 10.06 -1.22
C VAL A 172 7.52 10.85 0.08
N ILE A 173 7.36 12.15 0.00
CA ILE A 173 7.14 13.02 1.16
C ILE A 173 5.72 13.58 1.08
N VAL A 174 4.86 13.09 1.95
CA VAL A 174 3.51 13.61 2.13
C VAL A 174 3.56 14.76 3.11
N LYS A 175 2.94 15.88 2.77
CA LYS A 175 2.89 17.09 3.58
C LYS A 175 1.47 17.35 4.10
N THR A 176 1.35 17.71 5.37
CA THR A 176 0.10 18.20 5.96
C THR A 176 0.13 19.72 6.07
N ARG A 177 -1.01 20.33 6.36
CA ARG A 177 -1.10 21.79 6.52
C ARG A 177 -0.55 22.24 7.88
N LYS A 178 0.06 23.42 7.89
CA LYS A 178 0.52 24.08 9.12
C LYS A 178 -0.32 25.33 9.42
N PRO A 179 -0.57 25.65 10.71
CA PRO A 179 -1.51 26.74 11.07
C PRO A 179 -1.05 28.14 10.66
N LEU A 180 0.26 28.42 10.68
CA LEU A 180 0.78 29.74 10.28
C LEU A 180 0.81 29.97 8.76
N ASP A 181 0.57 28.91 7.98
CA ASP A 181 0.51 28.99 6.51
C ASP A 181 -0.90 29.35 6.00
N LEU A 182 -1.92 29.22 6.85
CA LEU A 182 -3.31 29.55 6.53
C LEU A 182 -3.72 30.92 7.08
N ASP A 183 -4.77 31.48 6.52
CA ASP A 183 -5.39 32.68 7.07
C ASP A 183 -5.96 32.42 8.47
N ALA A 184 -6.05 33.50 9.27
CA ALA A 184 -6.62 33.40 10.62
C ALA A 184 -8.11 33.01 10.57
N ASN A 185 -8.50 32.04 11.41
CA ASN A 185 -9.86 31.51 11.49
C ASN A 185 -10.37 30.81 10.21
N THR A 186 -9.46 30.26 9.40
CA THR A 186 -9.85 29.41 8.27
C THR A 186 -10.61 28.20 8.77
N ALA A 187 -11.82 27.99 8.25
CA ALA A 187 -12.63 26.81 8.54
C ALA A 187 -13.13 26.15 7.26
N PHE A 188 -13.11 24.84 7.26
CA PHE A 188 -13.57 24.00 6.16
C PHE A 188 -14.37 22.82 6.70
N VAL A 189 -15.50 22.50 6.05
CA VAL A 189 -16.30 21.30 6.34
C VAL A 189 -16.80 20.72 5.02
N SER A 190 -16.71 19.41 4.86
CA SER A 190 -17.25 18.69 3.68
C SER A 190 -18.06 17.48 4.13
N ALA A 191 -19.15 17.23 3.43
CA ALA A 191 -19.96 16.03 3.56
C ALA A 191 -20.25 15.46 2.18
N LYS A 192 -20.00 14.16 1.99
CA LYS A 192 -20.23 13.43 0.72
C LYS A 192 -20.99 12.14 1.00
N GLY A 193 -21.75 11.68 0.00
CA GLY A 193 -22.28 10.34 -0.11
C GLY A 193 -21.56 9.62 -1.24
N ASP A 194 -21.09 8.39 -0.99
CA ASP A 194 -20.34 7.53 -1.90
C ASP A 194 -21.21 6.30 -2.24
N TYR A 195 -21.49 6.06 -3.52
CA TYR A 195 -22.27 4.92 -4.02
C TYR A 195 -21.43 4.00 -4.88
N GLY A 196 -21.38 2.70 -4.54
CA GLY A 196 -20.73 1.66 -5.33
C GLY A 196 -21.72 0.88 -6.19
N THR A 197 -21.36 0.58 -7.44
CA THR A 197 -22.26 -0.16 -8.39
C THR A 197 -22.40 -1.64 -8.06
N ILE A 198 -21.44 -2.24 -7.35
CA ILE A 198 -21.48 -3.65 -6.93
C ILE A 198 -22.01 -3.78 -5.51
N SER A 199 -21.57 -2.94 -4.59
CA SER A 199 -22.06 -2.94 -3.20
C SER A 199 -23.50 -2.47 -3.09
N GLU A 200 -23.95 -1.60 -4.02
CA GLU A 200 -25.29 -0.98 -4.07
C GLU A 200 -25.66 -0.19 -2.79
N GLU A 201 -24.64 0.22 -1.99
CA GLU A 201 -24.81 0.96 -0.75
C GLU A 201 -24.41 2.44 -0.92
N ILE A 202 -24.95 3.30 -0.06
CA ILE A 202 -24.59 4.72 0.00
C ILE A 202 -23.88 4.99 1.32
N ASP A 203 -22.63 5.32 1.24
CA ASP A 203 -21.72 5.47 2.36
C ASP A 203 -21.40 6.93 2.65
N PRO A 204 -21.32 7.36 3.92
CA PRO A 204 -21.01 8.73 4.29
C PRO A 204 -19.50 8.98 4.32
N GLU A 205 -19.08 10.14 3.84
CA GLU A 205 -17.75 10.70 4.05
C GLU A 205 -17.88 12.12 4.62
N LEU A 206 -17.17 12.39 5.72
CA LEU A 206 -17.18 13.70 6.40
C LEU A 206 -15.75 14.15 6.65
N SER A 207 -15.48 15.43 6.46
CA SER A 207 -14.18 16.00 6.82
C SER A 207 -14.32 17.45 7.28
N GLY A 208 -13.32 17.90 8.04
CA GLY A 208 -13.29 19.27 8.53
C GLY A 208 -11.89 19.71 8.94
N LEU A 209 -11.68 21.01 8.88
CA LEU A 209 -10.46 21.68 9.31
C LEU A 209 -10.83 23.02 9.96
N TYR A 210 -10.12 23.34 11.01
CA TYR A 210 -10.14 24.67 11.59
C TYR A 210 -8.71 25.09 11.95
N SER A 211 -8.29 26.26 11.46
CA SER A 211 -6.99 26.85 11.74
C SER A 211 -7.17 28.21 12.39
N TRP A 212 -6.52 28.40 13.52
CA TRP A 212 -6.47 29.66 14.23
C TRP A 212 -5.04 30.13 14.41
N LYS A 213 -4.79 31.41 14.27
CA LYS A 213 -3.55 32.07 14.68
C LYS A 213 -3.86 33.39 15.41
N ASN A 214 -2.95 33.79 16.28
CA ASN A 214 -3.07 35.03 17.02
C ASN A 214 -2.82 36.26 16.12
N GLU A 215 -3.13 37.47 16.60
CA GLU A 215 -3.00 38.74 15.86
C GLU A 215 -1.57 39.05 15.43
N ASP A 216 -0.57 38.61 16.22
CA ASP A 216 0.85 38.77 15.92
C ASP A 216 1.40 37.71 14.92
N GLU A 217 0.56 36.77 14.48
CA GLU A 217 0.88 35.65 13.59
C GLU A 217 2.10 34.82 14.02
N ASN A 218 2.38 34.79 15.32
CA ASN A 218 3.50 34.08 15.90
C ASN A 218 3.11 32.81 16.66
N PHE A 219 1.82 32.55 16.85
CA PHE A 219 1.30 31.32 17.42
C PHE A 219 0.01 30.91 16.69
N GLY A 220 -0.02 29.63 16.28
CA GLY A 220 -1.20 29.07 15.61
C GLY A 220 -1.46 27.63 16.02
N ILE A 221 -2.72 27.24 15.92
CA ILE A 221 -3.18 25.87 16.11
C ILE A 221 -4.10 25.50 14.94
N LEU A 222 -3.88 24.32 14.38
CA LEU A 222 -4.72 23.72 13.36
C LEU A 222 -5.24 22.38 13.88
N VAL A 223 -6.52 22.13 13.68
CA VAL A 223 -7.16 20.83 13.92
C VAL A 223 -7.86 20.42 12.65
N SER A 224 -7.61 19.22 12.18
CA SER A 224 -8.30 18.64 11.03
C SER A 224 -8.66 17.19 11.27
N GLY A 225 -9.72 16.74 10.62
CA GLY A 225 -10.15 15.36 10.72
C GLY A 225 -10.99 14.94 9.52
N ALA A 226 -10.99 13.65 9.26
CA ALA A 226 -11.80 13.02 8.23
C ALA A 226 -12.30 11.68 8.73
N GLY A 227 -13.52 11.31 8.31
CA GLY A 227 -14.10 10.00 8.58
C GLY A 227 -14.91 9.54 7.38
N SER A 228 -14.78 8.28 7.03
CA SER A 228 -15.58 7.63 5.99
C SER A 228 -15.96 6.23 6.43
N GLN A 229 -17.13 5.81 6.02
CA GLN A 229 -17.56 4.43 6.00
C GLN A 229 -17.68 4.02 4.54
N THR A 230 -17.26 2.82 4.17
CA THR A 230 -17.37 2.32 2.80
C THR A 230 -17.65 0.83 2.83
N GLU A 231 -18.80 0.43 2.32
CA GLU A 231 -19.06 -0.97 1.99
C GLU A 231 -18.45 -1.26 0.62
N TYR A 232 -17.49 -2.19 0.61
CA TYR A 232 -16.83 -2.65 -0.58
C TYR A 232 -17.19 -4.11 -0.85
N GLN A 233 -17.54 -4.42 -2.08
CA GLN A 233 -17.79 -5.80 -2.51
C GLN A 233 -17.01 -6.09 -3.79
N ARG A 234 -16.38 -7.26 -3.84
CA ARG A 234 -15.64 -7.76 -4.99
C ARG A 234 -16.18 -9.13 -5.35
N ASN A 235 -16.69 -9.26 -6.55
CA ASN A 235 -17.26 -10.48 -7.11
C ASN A 235 -16.34 -11.05 -8.16
N GLY A 236 -16.25 -12.37 -8.28
CA GLY A 236 -15.49 -12.99 -9.35
C GLY A 236 -15.12 -14.44 -9.12
N ILE A 237 -14.11 -14.88 -9.84
CA ILE A 237 -13.61 -16.25 -9.81
C ILE A 237 -12.14 -16.23 -9.44
N GLU A 238 -11.78 -17.10 -8.50
CA GLU A 238 -10.39 -17.41 -8.14
C GLU A 238 -10.06 -18.83 -8.60
N THR A 239 -8.79 -19.11 -8.88
CA THR A 239 -8.30 -20.46 -9.12
C THR A 239 -7.20 -20.76 -8.14
N LEU A 240 -7.43 -21.71 -7.27
CA LEU A 240 -6.46 -22.15 -6.27
C LEU A 240 -5.74 -23.39 -6.79
N LEU A 241 -4.41 -23.36 -6.83
CA LEU A 241 -3.62 -24.50 -7.23
C LEU A 241 -3.64 -25.57 -6.16
N GLY A 242 -4.05 -26.79 -6.55
CA GLY A 242 -4.03 -27.97 -5.67
C GLY A 242 -5.18 -28.09 -4.68
N TRP A 243 -6.03 -27.06 -4.53
CA TRP A 243 -7.10 -27.06 -3.51
C TRP A 243 -8.51 -26.77 -4.03
N GLY A 244 -8.67 -26.24 -5.17
CA GLY A 244 -9.94 -25.93 -5.79
C GLY A 244 -9.63 -25.35 -7.15
N GLU A 245 -10.14 -25.98 -8.20
CA GLU A 245 -9.72 -25.61 -9.54
C GLU A 245 -10.34 -24.29 -9.97
N ILE A 246 -11.61 -24.11 -9.60
CA ILE A 246 -12.42 -22.94 -9.96
C ILE A 246 -13.26 -22.54 -8.76
N VAL A 247 -13.17 -21.28 -8.35
CA VAL A 247 -13.74 -20.82 -7.09
C VAL A 247 -14.52 -19.52 -7.30
N PRO A 248 -15.81 -19.61 -7.67
CA PRO A 248 -16.69 -18.44 -7.56
C PRO A 248 -16.67 -17.91 -6.13
N SER A 249 -16.38 -16.62 -5.98
CA SER A 249 -16.18 -16.00 -4.68
C SER A 249 -16.69 -14.57 -4.62
N THR A 250 -17.09 -14.15 -3.42
CA THR A 250 -17.44 -12.78 -3.09
C THR A 250 -16.67 -12.37 -1.84
N PHE A 251 -15.96 -11.27 -1.94
CA PHE A 251 -15.32 -10.62 -0.81
C PHE A 251 -16.11 -9.36 -0.46
N GLN A 252 -16.56 -9.29 0.78
CA GLN A 252 -17.26 -8.13 1.33
C GLN A 252 -16.43 -7.52 2.46
N GLN A 253 -16.34 -6.20 2.51
CA GLN A 253 -15.62 -5.49 3.54
C GLN A 253 -16.42 -4.26 3.99
N ASP A 254 -16.64 -4.16 5.30
CA ASP A 254 -17.05 -2.92 5.95
C ASP A 254 -15.79 -2.18 6.37
N ARG A 255 -15.54 -1.04 5.73
CA ARG A 255 -14.35 -0.23 5.90
C ARG A 255 -14.73 1.08 6.59
N GLU A 256 -14.30 1.23 7.84
CA GLU A 256 -14.42 2.48 8.60
C GLU A 256 -13.03 3.11 8.73
N ARG A 257 -12.85 4.30 8.16
CA ARG A 257 -11.60 5.05 8.24
C ARG A 257 -11.82 6.33 9.01
N THR A 258 -10.97 6.59 10.00
CA THR A 258 -10.92 7.87 10.70
C THR A 258 -9.50 8.40 10.73
N ALA A 259 -9.37 9.71 10.61
CA ALA A 259 -8.08 10.37 10.71
C ALA A 259 -8.24 11.70 11.43
N PHE A 260 -7.25 12.02 12.24
CA PHE A 260 -7.21 13.25 13.03
C PHE A 260 -5.79 13.80 13.00
N ASN A 261 -5.68 15.12 12.81
CA ASN A 261 -4.40 15.81 12.85
C ASN A 261 -4.53 17.10 13.67
N VAL A 262 -3.58 17.31 14.58
CA VAL A 262 -3.41 18.56 15.32
C VAL A 262 -2.01 19.07 15.10
N ALA A 263 -1.89 20.31 14.65
CA ALA A 263 -0.60 20.96 14.50
C ALA A 263 -0.61 22.30 15.28
N ALA A 264 0.46 22.55 16.02
CA ALA A 264 0.71 23.81 16.70
C ALA A 264 2.06 24.37 16.23
N GLN A 265 2.11 25.65 15.93
CA GLN A 265 3.34 26.36 15.62
C GLN A 265 3.51 27.55 16.56
N TYR A 266 4.73 27.78 17.00
CA TYR A 266 5.08 28.92 17.84
C TYR A 266 6.38 29.55 17.37
N ARG A 267 6.31 30.82 16.97
CA ARG A 267 7.43 31.62 16.48
C ARG A 267 7.69 32.77 17.48
N PRO A 268 8.42 32.53 18.58
CA PRO A 268 8.68 33.55 19.60
C PRO A 268 9.51 34.72 19.07
N THR A 269 10.29 34.50 18.02
CA THR A 269 11.05 35.51 17.29
C THR A 269 11.10 35.14 15.82
N ASP A 270 11.44 36.07 14.93
CA ASP A 270 11.59 35.79 13.50
C ASP A 270 12.64 34.70 13.21
N ALA A 271 13.60 34.53 14.15
CA ALA A 271 14.69 33.56 14.02
C ALA A 271 14.37 32.19 14.62
N LEU A 272 13.28 31.99 15.34
CA LEU A 272 13.02 30.74 16.05
C LEU A 272 11.58 30.32 15.91
N GLU A 273 11.39 29.11 15.38
CA GLU A 273 10.08 28.46 15.25
C GLU A 273 10.09 27.08 15.92
N PHE A 274 9.00 26.74 16.58
CA PHE A 274 8.70 25.43 17.11
C PHE A 274 7.44 24.88 16.45
N GLY A 275 7.47 23.60 16.11
CA GLY A 275 6.32 22.82 15.62
C GLY A 275 6.02 21.65 16.54
N LEU A 276 4.76 21.35 16.74
CA LEU A 276 4.28 20.12 17.37
C LEU A 276 3.12 19.59 16.55
N THR A 277 3.24 18.37 16.06
CA THR A 277 2.20 17.72 15.27
C THR A 277 1.84 16.37 15.89
N TYR A 278 0.56 16.09 16.00
CA TYR A 278 0.03 14.77 16.30
C TYR A 278 -0.92 14.34 15.20
N THR A 279 -0.69 13.18 14.64
CA THR A 279 -1.52 12.56 13.60
C THR A 279 -1.93 11.17 14.06
N ALA A 280 -3.22 10.90 14.05
CA ALA A 280 -3.82 9.60 14.33
C ALA A 280 -4.62 9.15 13.11
N LEU A 281 -4.32 7.96 12.62
CA LEU A 281 -4.98 7.32 11.49
C LEU A 281 -5.50 5.96 11.95
N ASP A 282 -6.75 5.65 11.62
CA ASP A 282 -7.41 4.40 11.98
C ASP A 282 -8.19 3.85 10.79
N LEU A 283 -8.05 2.57 10.52
CA LEU A 283 -8.75 1.83 9.49
C LEU A 283 -9.23 0.50 10.06
N LYS A 284 -10.54 0.36 10.26
CA LYS A 284 -11.19 -0.93 10.46
C LYS A 284 -11.57 -1.50 9.09
N ALA A 285 -11.29 -2.78 8.91
CA ALA A 285 -11.40 -3.47 7.63
C ALA A 285 -12.04 -4.87 7.80
N ASN A 286 -13.09 -4.92 8.62
CA ASN A 286 -13.82 -6.16 8.88
C ASN A 286 -14.34 -6.74 7.57
N ASN A 287 -14.16 -8.05 7.36
CA ASN A 287 -14.45 -8.63 6.07
C ASN A 287 -14.99 -10.06 6.14
N ALA A 288 -15.75 -10.41 5.11
CA ALA A 288 -16.19 -11.76 4.86
C ALA A 288 -15.85 -12.16 3.43
N ASN A 289 -15.34 -13.38 3.26
CA ASN A 289 -15.11 -14.00 1.96
C ASN A 289 -15.93 -15.27 1.87
N THR A 290 -16.91 -15.31 0.97
CA THR A 290 -17.78 -16.46 0.73
C THR A 290 -17.42 -17.07 -0.61
N SER A 291 -17.14 -18.38 -0.63
CA SER A 291 -16.59 -19.07 -1.80
C SER A 291 -17.15 -20.47 -1.95
N ILE A 292 -17.23 -20.95 -3.19
CA ILE A 292 -17.50 -22.34 -3.55
C ILE A 292 -16.33 -22.87 -4.36
N PHE A 293 -15.69 -23.91 -3.86
CA PHE A 293 -14.58 -24.60 -4.52
C PHE A 293 -15.14 -25.73 -5.38
N LEU A 294 -15.06 -25.56 -6.67
CA LEU A 294 -15.43 -26.54 -7.69
C LEU A 294 -14.19 -27.34 -8.12
N PHE A 295 -14.36 -28.63 -8.34
CA PHE A 295 -13.25 -29.55 -8.67
C PHE A 295 -13.53 -30.30 -10.00
N PRO A 296 -13.70 -29.61 -11.13
CA PRO A 296 -14.15 -30.23 -12.37
C PRO A 296 -13.16 -31.27 -12.93
N THR A 297 -11.86 -31.20 -12.64
CA THR A 297 -10.91 -32.21 -13.10
C THR A 297 -10.62 -33.31 -12.08
N GLN A 298 -10.79 -33.02 -10.78
CA GLN A 298 -10.41 -33.91 -9.68
C GLN A 298 -11.57 -34.78 -9.22
N GLN A 299 -12.82 -34.32 -9.39
CA GLN A 299 -14.01 -34.98 -8.84
C GLN A 299 -14.99 -35.37 -9.94
N GLY A 300 -15.60 -36.51 -9.79
CA GLY A 300 -16.62 -37.01 -10.69
C GLY A 300 -16.12 -37.48 -12.07
N VAL A 301 -17.04 -37.57 -13.02
CA VAL A 301 -16.77 -37.98 -14.41
C VAL A 301 -16.66 -36.74 -15.29
N ASN A 302 -15.50 -36.52 -15.84
CA ASN A 302 -15.19 -35.38 -16.71
C ASN A 302 -14.53 -35.80 -18.01
N THR A 303 -14.57 -34.92 -18.98
CA THR A 303 -13.86 -35.02 -20.25
C THR A 303 -13.08 -33.72 -20.46
N CYS A 304 -11.80 -33.82 -20.65
CA CYS A 304 -10.98 -32.70 -21.07
C CYS A 304 -11.06 -32.53 -22.58
N ASN A 305 -11.64 -31.45 -23.04
CA ASN A 305 -11.82 -31.17 -24.47
C ASN A 305 -10.62 -30.44 -25.06
N GLN A 306 -9.93 -29.61 -24.21
CA GLN A 306 -8.75 -28.87 -24.64
C GLN A 306 -7.76 -28.72 -23.47
N THR A 307 -6.47 -28.74 -23.80
CA THR A 307 -5.38 -28.43 -22.86
C THR A 307 -4.57 -27.25 -23.36
N ASN A 308 -4.02 -26.46 -22.43
CA ASN A 308 -3.03 -25.42 -22.76
C ASN A 308 -1.64 -26.03 -23.04
N ALA A 309 -0.67 -25.16 -23.35
CA ALA A 309 0.72 -25.59 -23.65
C ALA A 309 1.40 -26.31 -22.47
N ALA A 310 0.96 -26.05 -21.23
CA ALA A 310 1.47 -26.71 -20.03
C ALA A 310 0.79 -28.07 -19.74
N GLY A 311 -0.16 -28.50 -20.59
CA GLY A 311 -0.90 -29.75 -20.43
C GLY A 311 -2.04 -29.69 -19.42
N VAL A 312 -2.37 -28.49 -18.92
CA VAL A 312 -3.51 -28.27 -18.02
C VAL A 312 -4.80 -28.23 -18.83
N CYS A 313 -5.84 -28.91 -18.37
CA CYS A 313 -7.13 -28.89 -19.03
C CYS A 313 -7.80 -27.51 -18.86
N THR A 314 -8.14 -26.89 -19.99
CA THR A 314 -8.73 -25.56 -20.06
C THR A 314 -10.17 -25.57 -20.51
N ASP A 315 -10.65 -26.66 -21.12
CA ASP A 315 -12.04 -26.86 -21.54
C ASP A 315 -12.51 -28.21 -21.03
N ILE A 316 -13.50 -28.19 -20.12
CA ILE A 316 -13.94 -29.37 -19.37
C ILE A 316 -15.45 -29.53 -19.52
N THR A 317 -15.88 -30.75 -19.90
CA THR A 317 -17.26 -31.17 -19.75
C THR A 317 -17.35 -32.13 -18.57
N HIS A 318 -18.21 -31.81 -17.59
CA HIS A 318 -18.41 -32.58 -16.37
C HIS A 318 -19.82 -33.14 -16.32
N THR A 319 -19.99 -34.43 -16.00
CA THR A 319 -21.32 -35.08 -15.94
C THR A 319 -22.05 -34.87 -14.63
N GLY A 320 -21.34 -34.41 -13.59
CA GLY A 320 -21.85 -34.22 -12.23
C GLY A 320 -21.94 -35.51 -11.40
N GLU A 321 -21.62 -36.67 -11.97
CA GLU A 321 -21.62 -37.94 -11.23
C GLU A 321 -20.42 -38.01 -10.29
N GLY A 322 -20.67 -38.29 -9.01
CA GLY A 322 -19.63 -38.45 -7.98
C GLY A 322 -18.89 -37.18 -7.57
N GLY A 323 -19.29 -36.01 -8.11
CA GLY A 323 -18.67 -34.72 -7.79
C GLY A 323 -19.22 -34.14 -6.49
N PHE A 324 -18.36 -33.41 -5.78
CA PHE A 324 -18.73 -32.53 -4.68
C PHE A 324 -18.02 -31.19 -4.84
N ALA A 325 -18.49 -30.20 -4.11
CA ALA A 325 -17.81 -28.91 -3.95
C ALA A 325 -17.60 -28.63 -2.46
N TRP A 326 -16.74 -27.70 -2.15
CA TRP A 326 -16.54 -27.18 -0.81
C TRP A 326 -17.05 -25.75 -0.73
N ALA A 327 -17.99 -25.49 0.16
CA ALA A 327 -18.51 -24.17 0.43
C ALA A 327 -17.90 -23.65 1.73
N GLN A 328 -17.47 -22.38 1.74
CA GLN A 328 -16.95 -21.77 2.98
C GLN A 328 -17.20 -20.26 3.02
N THR A 329 -17.23 -19.77 4.23
CA THR A 329 -17.15 -18.33 4.52
C THR A 329 -16.07 -18.08 5.55
N TRP A 330 -15.15 -17.18 5.22
CA TRP A 330 -14.23 -16.56 6.16
C TRP A 330 -14.90 -15.32 6.74
N ALA A 331 -14.83 -15.11 8.05
CA ALA A 331 -15.18 -13.87 8.69
C ALA A 331 -13.99 -13.40 9.54
N ARG A 332 -13.57 -12.14 9.34
CA ARG A 332 -12.37 -11.57 9.96
C ARG A 332 -12.64 -10.20 10.55
N GLU A 333 -12.29 -10.02 11.82
CA GLU A 333 -12.12 -8.69 12.40
C GLU A 333 -10.69 -8.24 12.11
N ALA A 334 -10.54 -7.10 11.43
CA ALA A 334 -9.26 -6.59 10.99
C ALA A 334 -9.20 -5.08 11.17
N GLU A 335 -8.04 -4.60 11.61
CA GLU A 335 -7.82 -3.16 11.83
C GLU A 335 -6.36 -2.80 11.58
N MET A 336 -6.12 -1.51 11.39
CA MET A 336 -4.79 -0.92 11.25
C MET A 336 -4.84 0.51 11.76
N THR A 337 -3.97 0.85 12.70
CA THR A 337 -3.81 2.20 13.22
C THR A 337 -2.44 2.75 12.90
N SER A 338 -2.27 4.06 12.92
CA SER A 338 -0.96 4.72 12.89
C SER A 338 -1.05 6.04 13.66
N ASP A 339 -0.32 6.12 14.76
CA ASP A 339 -0.21 7.30 15.60
C ASP A 339 1.19 7.89 15.47
N THR A 340 1.30 9.17 15.22
CA THR A 340 2.58 9.86 15.10
C THR A 340 2.55 11.15 15.91
N ILE A 341 3.55 11.33 16.78
CA ILE A 341 3.83 12.59 17.46
C ILE A 341 5.20 13.07 17.04
N ASP A 342 5.28 14.30 16.56
CA ASP A 342 6.50 14.92 16.07
C ASP A 342 6.65 16.32 16.65
N PHE A 343 7.81 16.60 17.20
CA PHE A 343 8.22 17.93 17.63
C PHE A 343 9.41 18.38 16.79
N ASP A 344 9.29 19.52 16.14
CA ASP A 344 10.34 20.14 15.37
C ASP A 344 10.66 21.55 15.86
N PHE A 345 11.89 22.00 15.62
CA PHE A 345 12.25 23.38 15.75
C PHE A 345 13.16 23.83 14.59
N ASN A 346 13.04 25.08 14.22
CA ASN A 346 13.93 25.75 13.29
C ASN A 346 14.47 27.02 13.95
N PHE A 347 15.81 27.15 13.99
CA PHE A 347 16.50 28.34 14.46
C PHE A 347 17.38 28.90 13.34
N GLU A 348 17.01 30.06 12.83
CA GLU A 348 17.67 30.76 11.75
C GLU A 348 18.43 31.97 12.32
N ALA A 349 19.76 31.86 12.38
CA ALA A 349 20.66 32.94 12.75
C ALA A 349 21.25 33.59 11.48
N GLU A 350 21.86 34.76 11.62
CA GLU A 350 22.46 35.50 10.50
C GLU A 350 23.47 34.68 9.69
N ASN A 351 24.19 33.73 10.32
CA ASN A 351 25.27 32.97 9.70
C ASN A 351 25.04 31.45 9.69
N PHE A 352 23.94 30.93 10.23
CA PHE A 352 23.64 29.52 10.23
C PHE A 352 22.17 29.26 10.55
N THR A 353 21.68 28.09 10.10
CA THR A 353 20.40 27.55 10.49
C THR A 353 20.59 26.24 11.23
N VAL A 354 19.81 26.00 12.28
CA VAL A 354 19.73 24.73 12.99
C VAL A 354 18.30 24.24 12.96
N GLU A 355 18.11 23.05 12.40
CA GLU A 355 16.83 22.36 12.37
C GLU A 355 16.92 21.12 13.26
N GLY A 356 15.96 20.90 14.11
CA GLY A 356 15.93 19.70 14.95
C GLY A 356 14.54 19.08 14.98
N ARG A 357 14.53 17.77 15.16
CA ARG A 357 13.29 17.00 15.19
C ARG A 357 13.43 15.82 16.13
N VAL A 358 12.35 15.50 16.85
CA VAL A 358 12.22 14.29 17.65
C VAL A 358 10.76 13.82 17.60
N GLY A 359 10.57 12.53 17.46
CA GLY A 359 9.23 11.98 17.38
C GLY A 359 9.18 10.48 17.60
N ASN A 360 7.95 10.01 17.70
CA ASN A 360 7.61 8.60 17.75
C ASN A 360 6.44 8.35 16.81
N THR A 361 6.49 7.27 16.09
CA THR A 361 5.40 6.78 15.27
C THR A 361 5.15 5.31 15.58
N LYS A 362 3.89 4.93 15.72
CA LYS A 362 3.48 3.58 16.07
C LYS A 362 2.27 3.16 15.27
N SER A 363 2.30 1.95 14.75
CA SER A 363 1.18 1.30 14.08
C SER A 363 0.91 -0.05 14.74
N ASP A 364 -0.33 -0.29 15.10
CA ASP A 364 -0.85 -1.59 15.51
C ASP A 364 -1.85 -2.04 14.43
N GLY A 365 -1.80 -3.31 14.00
CA GLY A 365 -2.74 -3.79 13.00
C GLY A 365 -2.70 -5.29 12.80
N GLY A 366 -3.35 -5.76 11.77
CA GLY A 366 -3.52 -7.16 11.43
C GLY A 366 -4.94 -7.64 11.69
N THR A 367 -5.10 -8.94 11.82
CA THR A 367 -6.40 -9.59 12.03
C THR A 367 -6.55 -9.95 13.50
N SER A 368 -7.46 -9.29 14.20
CA SER A 368 -7.74 -9.53 15.62
C SER A 368 -8.53 -10.83 15.84
N LEU A 369 -9.29 -11.30 14.84
CA LEU A 369 -9.91 -12.60 14.78
C LEU A 369 -10.11 -13.04 13.34
N THR A 370 -9.62 -14.24 13.01
CA THR A 370 -9.99 -14.98 11.80
C THR A 370 -10.86 -16.17 12.21
N SER A 371 -11.98 -16.37 11.55
CA SER A 371 -12.84 -17.55 11.67
C SER A 371 -13.25 -18.08 10.30
N ASN A 372 -13.45 -19.39 10.20
CA ASN A 372 -13.89 -20.06 8.98
C ASN A 372 -15.05 -21.01 9.26
N TYR A 373 -16.05 -20.96 8.38
CA TYR A 373 -17.23 -21.81 8.39
C TYR A 373 -17.32 -22.54 7.06
N GLY A 374 -17.15 -23.86 7.06
CA GLY A 374 -17.12 -24.62 5.80
C GLY A 374 -17.72 -26.01 5.88
N ASN A 375 -18.18 -26.50 4.75
CA ASN A 375 -18.73 -27.83 4.58
C ASN A 375 -18.64 -28.32 3.13
N SER A 376 -18.62 -29.64 2.97
CA SER A 376 -18.84 -30.25 1.65
C SER A 376 -20.28 -30.09 1.23
N ILE A 377 -20.50 -29.73 -0.04
CA ILE A 377 -21.80 -29.51 -0.64
C ILE A 377 -21.95 -30.29 -1.95
N GLY A 378 -23.17 -30.39 -2.44
CA GLY A 378 -23.53 -30.89 -3.75
C GLY A 378 -24.34 -32.18 -3.71
N GLN A 379 -25.16 -32.35 -4.74
CA GLN A 379 -25.89 -33.55 -5.05
C GLN A 379 -25.46 -34.05 -6.43
N PRO A 380 -25.61 -35.32 -6.76
CA PRO A 380 -25.33 -35.81 -8.09
C PRO A 380 -26.03 -34.96 -9.18
N GLY A 381 -25.22 -34.44 -10.11
CA GLY A 381 -25.71 -33.60 -11.20
C GLY A 381 -25.62 -32.09 -10.98
N ASP A 382 -25.46 -31.60 -9.75
CA ASP A 382 -25.38 -30.15 -9.45
C ASP A 382 -24.24 -29.45 -10.24
N PHE A 383 -23.12 -30.15 -10.40
CA PHE A 383 -21.90 -29.60 -11.05
C PHE A 383 -21.73 -30.08 -12.50
N ALA A 384 -22.77 -30.74 -13.06
CA ALA A 384 -22.78 -31.12 -14.46
C ALA A 384 -22.85 -29.89 -15.37
N GLY A 385 -22.03 -29.86 -16.40
CA GLY A 385 -22.00 -28.75 -17.36
C GLY A 385 -20.61 -28.55 -17.96
N HIS A 386 -20.38 -27.32 -18.34
CA HIS A 386 -19.21 -26.90 -19.08
C HIS A 386 -18.42 -25.86 -18.29
N TYR A 387 -17.10 -25.99 -18.30
CA TYR A 387 -16.15 -25.09 -17.69
C TYR A 387 -15.12 -24.70 -18.75
N ASP A 388 -15.12 -23.45 -19.17
CA ASP A 388 -14.23 -22.93 -20.20
C ASP A 388 -13.25 -21.90 -19.62
N ALA A 389 -12.01 -22.33 -19.47
CA ALA A 389 -10.86 -21.51 -19.06
C ALA A 389 -9.87 -21.28 -20.21
N THR A 390 -10.34 -21.32 -21.47
CA THR A 390 -9.50 -21.06 -22.66
C THR A 390 -9.21 -19.58 -22.87
N GLY A 391 -10.05 -18.70 -22.29
CA GLY A 391 -9.88 -17.25 -22.27
C GLY A 391 -9.15 -16.73 -21.05
N LYS A 392 -9.09 -15.41 -20.89
CA LYS A 392 -8.55 -14.75 -19.70
C LYS A 392 -9.53 -14.77 -18.52
N ILE A 393 -10.80 -14.97 -18.77
CA ILE A 393 -11.88 -15.08 -17.80
C ILE A 393 -12.48 -16.48 -17.96
N ILE A 394 -12.78 -17.12 -16.85
CA ILE A 394 -13.41 -18.45 -16.84
C ILE A 394 -14.91 -18.29 -17.07
N ASP A 395 -15.46 -19.00 -18.05
CA ASP A 395 -16.89 -19.14 -18.26
C ASP A 395 -17.37 -20.47 -17.70
N ILE A 396 -18.46 -20.44 -16.94
CA ILE A 396 -19.00 -21.60 -16.23
C ILE A 396 -20.49 -21.70 -16.51
N ASP A 397 -20.88 -22.79 -17.16
CA ASP A 397 -22.29 -23.13 -17.41
C ASP A 397 -22.61 -24.50 -16.84
N ILE A 398 -23.09 -24.54 -15.60
CA ILE A 398 -23.40 -25.77 -14.86
C ILE A 398 -24.83 -25.79 -14.34
N ALA A 399 -25.32 -26.96 -13.99
CA ALA A 399 -26.71 -27.19 -13.61
C ALA A 399 -27.14 -26.37 -12.37
N LYS A 400 -26.23 -26.11 -11.44
CA LYS A 400 -26.52 -25.31 -10.25
C LYS A 400 -25.50 -24.18 -10.09
N GLN A 401 -25.98 -22.94 -10.21
CA GLN A 401 -25.19 -21.71 -10.00
C GLN A 401 -25.77 -20.84 -8.87
N ASN A 402 -26.95 -21.23 -8.34
CA ASN A 402 -27.60 -20.49 -7.25
C ASN A 402 -27.50 -21.30 -5.97
N PHE A 403 -26.84 -20.74 -4.97
CA PHE A 403 -26.62 -21.35 -3.69
C PHE A 403 -27.22 -20.48 -2.59
N GLY A 404 -27.99 -21.12 -1.68
CA GLY A 404 -28.61 -20.48 -0.55
C GLY A 404 -27.98 -20.88 0.77
N ALA A 405 -28.53 -20.38 1.87
CA ALA A 405 -28.07 -20.71 3.20
C ALA A 405 -28.09 -22.22 3.48
N GLU A 406 -29.06 -22.95 2.90
CA GLU A 406 -29.20 -24.40 3.04
C GLU A 406 -28.03 -25.20 2.47
N ASP A 407 -27.30 -24.63 1.51
CA ASP A 407 -26.11 -25.25 0.93
C ASP A 407 -24.87 -25.00 1.82
N PHE A 408 -24.83 -23.86 2.52
CA PHE A 408 -23.74 -23.43 3.40
C PHE A 408 -24.02 -23.80 4.85
N ASN A 409 -24.26 -25.08 5.12
CA ASN A 409 -24.52 -25.58 6.48
C ASN A 409 -23.23 -25.85 7.26
N GLY A 410 -22.22 -25.00 7.06
CA GLY A 410 -20.92 -25.13 7.70
C GLY A 410 -20.95 -24.77 9.18
N GLN A 411 -20.12 -25.47 9.94
CA GLN A 411 -19.86 -25.15 11.34
C GLN A 411 -18.51 -24.43 11.47
N LEU A 412 -18.32 -23.76 12.59
CA LEU A 412 -17.03 -23.12 12.91
C LEU A 412 -15.91 -24.17 12.85
N SER A 413 -14.90 -23.92 12.04
CA SER A 413 -13.70 -24.73 11.97
C SER A 413 -12.78 -24.42 13.17
N THR A 414 -12.30 -25.44 13.87
CA THR A 414 -11.36 -25.32 15.00
C THR A 414 -9.91 -25.55 14.58
N ALA A 415 -9.65 -25.72 13.30
CA ALA A 415 -8.31 -25.92 12.80
C ALA A 415 -7.43 -24.68 13.05
N ALA A 416 -6.15 -24.90 13.32
CA ALA A 416 -5.19 -23.82 13.60
C ALA A 416 -5.09 -22.76 12.49
N TRP A 417 -5.32 -23.17 11.24
CA TRP A 417 -5.36 -22.26 10.11
C TRP A 417 -6.63 -21.41 10.04
N ALA A 418 -7.72 -21.89 10.66
CA ALA A 418 -9.08 -21.36 10.50
C ALA A 418 -9.52 -20.45 11.65
N LEU A 419 -9.01 -20.67 12.88
CA LEU A 419 -9.42 -19.90 14.04
C LEU A 419 -8.20 -19.39 14.80
N LYS A 420 -7.87 -18.14 14.57
CA LYS A 420 -6.62 -17.52 15.03
C LYS A 420 -6.74 -16.00 15.05
N LYS A 421 -5.72 -15.35 15.63
CA LYS A 421 -5.46 -13.93 15.46
C LYS A 421 -4.01 -13.70 14.99
N GLN A 422 -3.76 -12.63 14.24
CA GLN A 422 -2.46 -12.28 13.68
C GLN A 422 -2.19 -10.77 13.82
N PRO A 423 -1.99 -10.28 15.06
CA PRO A 423 -1.64 -8.89 15.28
C PRO A 423 -0.18 -8.63 14.88
N ASN A 424 0.07 -7.44 14.34
CA ASN A 424 1.37 -6.92 13.96
C ASN A 424 1.58 -5.55 14.59
N THR A 425 2.82 -5.20 14.88
CA THR A 425 3.19 -3.86 15.37
C THR A 425 4.39 -3.32 14.62
N ASP A 426 4.42 -2.02 14.41
CA ASP A 426 5.53 -1.26 13.82
C ASP A 426 5.69 0.02 14.65
N GLU A 427 6.86 0.27 15.22
CA GLU A 427 7.13 1.44 16.05
C GLU A 427 8.53 2.00 15.78
N GLU A 428 8.63 3.28 15.46
CA GLU A 428 9.91 3.97 15.30
C GLU A 428 9.99 5.21 16.19
N THR A 429 11.01 5.29 17.04
CA THR A 429 11.40 6.52 17.75
C THR A 429 12.62 7.11 17.06
N TYR A 430 12.58 8.40 16.74
CA TYR A 430 13.64 9.06 16.00
C TYR A 430 14.02 10.43 16.58
N ALA A 431 15.28 10.81 16.33
CA ALA A 431 15.79 12.16 16.57
C ALA A 431 16.72 12.56 15.42
N GLN A 432 16.61 13.79 14.97
CA GLN A 432 17.44 14.37 13.92
C GLN A 432 17.86 15.79 14.28
N LEU A 433 19.09 16.16 13.92
CA LEU A 433 19.61 17.51 14.06
C LEU A 433 20.42 17.86 12.82
N ASP A 434 20.05 18.96 12.17
CA ASP A 434 20.66 19.46 10.97
C ASP A 434 21.22 20.85 11.19
N PHE A 435 22.36 21.14 10.58
CA PHE A 435 23.05 22.39 10.69
C PHE A 435 23.45 22.87 9.28
N THR A 436 22.98 24.04 8.90
CA THR A 436 23.25 24.66 7.60
C THR A 436 24.02 25.97 7.78
N ILE A 437 25.12 26.13 7.05
CA ILE A 437 25.96 27.34 7.06
C ILE A 437 25.92 27.90 5.64
N PRO A 438 25.31 29.06 5.41
CA PRO A 438 25.51 29.81 4.18
C PRO A 438 26.96 30.27 4.07
N VAL A 439 27.55 30.15 2.90
CA VAL A 439 28.95 30.55 2.64
C VAL A 439 29.03 31.24 1.31
N ASP A 440 30.06 32.07 1.13
CA ASP A 440 30.44 32.66 -0.14
C ASP A 440 31.86 32.18 -0.52
N LEU A 441 31.93 30.95 -1.02
CA LEU A 441 33.18 30.31 -1.43
C LEU A 441 33.19 30.04 -2.94
N GLY A 442 33.10 31.08 -3.73
CA GLY A 442 33.03 31.02 -5.17
C GLY A 442 31.66 30.45 -5.62
N ALA A 443 31.60 29.22 -6.14
CA ALA A 443 30.33 28.62 -6.51
C ALA A 443 29.60 27.95 -5.35
N ILE A 444 30.28 27.67 -4.21
CA ILE A 444 29.63 27.03 -3.05
C ILE A 444 28.80 28.07 -2.30
N SER A 445 27.51 27.81 -2.16
CA SER A 445 26.53 28.67 -1.50
C SER A 445 26.22 28.27 -0.06
N SER A 446 26.31 26.97 0.26
CA SER A 446 26.10 26.51 1.65
C SER A 446 26.75 25.15 1.92
N PHE A 447 26.96 24.87 3.22
CA PHE A 447 27.25 23.55 3.74
C PHE A 447 26.15 23.13 4.69
N LYS A 448 25.61 21.92 4.50
CA LYS A 448 24.64 21.29 5.40
C LYS A 448 25.22 20.00 5.96
N THR A 449 25.08 19.77 7.26
CA THR A 449 25.48 18.52 7.92
C THR A 449 24.44 18.14 8.95
N GLY A 450 24.28 16.86 9.19
CA GLY A 450 23.29 16.41 10.17
C GLY A 450 23.59 15.01 10.70
N ILE A 451 22.88 14.71 11.77
CA ILE A 451 22.83 13.42 12.43
C ILE A 451 21.39 12.99 12.61
N ARG A 452 21.10 11.72 12.31
CA ARG A 452 19.81 11.08 12.60
C ARG A 452 20.04 9.77 13.34
N TYR A 453 19.28 9.54 14.40
CA TYR A 453 19.19 8.26 15.09
C TYR A 453 17.72 7.81 15.04
N ALA A 454 17.51 6.51 14.78
CA ALA A 454 16.20 5.89 14.87
C ALA A 454 16.32 4.50 15.50
N ASP A 455 15.38 4.18 16.39
CA ASP A 455 15.19 2.87 17.00
C ASP A 455 13.83 2.36 16.54
N HIS A 456 13.85 1.27 15.77
CA HIS A 456 12.69 0.78 15.03
C HIS A 456 12.40 -0.67 15.40
N ASP A 457 11.22 -0.92 15.95
CA ASP A 457 10.74 -2.20 16.42
C ASP A 457 9.57 -2.71 15.57
N VAL A 458 9.64 -3.95 15.10
CA VAL A 458 8.57 -4.63 14.36
C VAL A 458 8.29 -5.98 15.01
N THR A 459 7.00 -6.28 15.22
CA THR A 459 6.57 -7.59 15.70
C THR A 459 5.53 -8.18 14.79
N GLN A 460 5.71 -9.45 14.45
CA GLN A 460 4.71 -10.29 13.80
C GLN A 460 4.41 -11.49 14.68
N GLN A 461 3.14 -11.78 14.87
CA GLN A 461 2.74 -12.93 15.67
C GLN A 461 1.46 -13.60 15.16
N THR A 462 1.34 -14.89 15.42
CA THR A 462 0.12 -15.67 15.23
C THR A 462 -0.22 -16.34 16.56
N ASP A 463 -1.47 -16.22 16.99
CA ASP A 463 -1.97 -16.93 18.17
C ASP A 463 -3.18 -17.78 17.73
N ILE A 464 -3.11 -19.08 17.97
CA ILE A 464 -4.13 -20.07 17.61
C ILE A 464 -5.14 -20.16 18.74
N ALA A 465 -6.43 -20.14 18.41
CA ALA A 465 -7.48 -20.22 19.40
C ALA A 465 -7.58 -21.60 20.04
N THR A 466 -7.72 -21.62 21.35
CA THR A 466 -8.19 -22.80 22.08
C THR A 466 -9.70 -22.71 22.26
N VAL A 467 -10.42 -23.79 22.01
CA VAL A 467 -11.89 -23.78 21.95
C VAL A 467 -12.51 -24.66 23.02
N GLY A 468 -13.69 -24.25 23.48
CA GLY A 468 -14.59 -25.00 24.31
C GLY A 468 -15.74 -25.62 23.49
N ASP A 469 -16.95 -25.49 24.02
CA ASP A 469 -18.14 -25.98 23.35
C ASP A 469 -18.49 -25.12 22.14
N ILE A 470 -18.68 -25.72 20.97
CA ILE A 470 -19.11 -25.06 19.74
C ILE A 470 -20.64 -25.15 19.64
N ALA A 471 -21.27 -24.02 19.45
CA ALA A 471 -22.71 -23.99 19.22
C ALA A 471 -23.04 -24.57 17.82
N VAL A 472 -23.91 -25.56 17.79
CA VAL A 472 -24.47 -26.07 16.54
C VAL A 472 -25.65 -25.19 16.17
N ARG A 473 -25.57 -24.54 14.99
CA ARG A 473 -26.60 -23.64 14.47
C ARG A 473 -27.13 -24.12 13.13
N ASP A 474 -28.36 -23.71 12.85
CA ASP A 474 -28.89 -23.81 11.49
C ASP A 474 -28.20 -22.80 10.57
N ALA A 475 -28.04 -23.10 9.30
CA ALA A 475 -27.39 -22.21 8.34
C ALA A 475 -28.03 -20.81 8.25
N SER A 476 -29.35 -20.71 8.44
CA SER A 476 -30.06 -19.42 8.49
C SER A 476 -29.63 -18.50 9.65
N HIS A 477 -28.85 -19.00 10.60
CA HIS A 477 -28.25 -18.19 11.65
C HIS A 477 -27.05 -17.39 11.13
N TYR A 478 -26.31 -17.94 10.16
CA TYR A 478 -25.07 -17.35 9.63
C TYR A 478 -25.28 -16.66 8.28
N TYR A 479 -26.45 -16.82 7.64
CA TYR A 479 -26.68 -16.24 6.32
C TYR A 479 -28.06 -15.59 6.24
N ASN A 480 -28.09 -14.40 5.63
CA ASN A 480 -29.31 -13.59 5.52
C ASN A 480 -29.49 -13.10 4.08
N GLY A 481 -30.25 -13.88 3.29
CA GLY A 481 -30.46 -13.62 1.86
C GLY A 481 -29.34 -14.15 0.99
N THR A 482 -29.26 -13.61 -0.23
CA THR A 482 -28.29 -13.99 -1.25
C THR A 482 -27.69 -12.76 -1.90
N MET A 483 -26.53 -12.92 -2.52
CA MET A 483 -25.79 -11.88 -3.23
C MET A 483 -25.24 -12.44 -4.54
N SER A 484 -25.03 -11.60 -5.56
CA SER A 484 -24.30 -11.97 -6.76
C SER A 484 -22.82 -12.16 -6.40
N SER A 485 -22.19 -13.17 -6.98
CA SER A 485 -20.72 -13.35 -6.90
C SER A 485 -20.04 -13.18 -8.26
N GLY A 486 -20.76 -12.65 -9.24
CA GLY A 486 -20.30 -12.58 -10.63
C GLY A 486 -20.35 -13.93 -11.36
N ALA A 487 -20.00 -13.94 -12.64
CA ALA A 487 -19.98 -15.13 -13.50
C ALA A 487 -21.27 -15.97 -13.45
N GLY A 488 -22.41 -15.34 -13.20
CA GLY A 488 -23.72 -15.99 -13.12
C GLY A 488 -24.02 -16.72 -11.81
N PHE A 489 -23.14 -16.65 -10.82
CA PHE A 489 -23.32 -17.29 -9.52
C PHE A 489 -24.03 -16.38 -8.52
N THR A 490 -24.84 -17.02 -7.67
CA THR A 490 -25.46 -16.41 -6.48
C THR A 490 -25.04 -17.19 -5.25
N LEU A 491 -24.47 -16.49 -4.26
CA LEU A 491 -24.03 -17.05 -2.99
C LEU A 491 -24.87 -16.52 -1.82
N PRO A 492 -24.98 -17.24 -0.70
CA PRO A 492 -25.66 -16.70 0.45
C PRO A 492 -24.86 -15.54 1.07
N LYS A 493 -25.57 -14.46 1.46
CA LYS A 493 -24.99 -13.29 2.10
C LYS A 493 -24.68 -13.62 3.57
N PRO A 494 -23.42 -13.56 4.03
CA PRO A 494 -23.06 -13.88 5.39
C PRO A 494 -23.59 -12.84 6.40
N ASP A 495 -23.97 -13.31 7.57
CA ASP A 495 -24.18 -12.49 8.75
C ASP A 495 -22.86 -12.45 9.54
N PHE A 496 -22.06 -11.45 9.26
CA PHE A 496 -20.74 -11.28 9.84
C PHE A 496 -20.76 -11.26 11.36
N ASP A 497 -21.71 -10.50 11.96
CA ASP A 497 -21.82 -10.35 13.40
C ASP A 497 -22.16 -11.69 14.09
N ALA A 498 -23.07 -12.47 13.50
CA ALA A 498 -23.42 -13.79 14.03
C ALA A 498 -22.24 -14.77 13.99
N MET A 499 -21.46 -14.76 12.89
CA MET A 499 -20.27 -15.60 12.76
C MET A 499 -19.20 -15.23 13.78
N ILE A 500 -18.87 -13.96 13.91
CA ILE A 500 -17.88 -13.47 14.89
C ILE A 500 -18.35 -13.71 16.34
N ALA A 501 -19.63 -13.49 16.64
CA ALA A 501 -20.17 -13.72 17.97
C ALA A 501 -20.05 -15.19 18.41
N ASP A 502 -20.40 -16.13 17.53
CA ASP A 502 -20.31 -17.57 17.84
C ASP A 502 -18.85 -18.04 17.88
N ALA A 503 -17.95 -17.51 17.04
CA ALA A 503 -16.51 -17.76 17.14
C ALA A 503 -15.95 -17.29 18.49
N ASN A 504 -16.24 -16.05 18.89
CA ASN A 504 -15.81 -15.50 20.19
C ASN A 504 -16.39 -16.28 21.37
N ALA A 505 -17.63 -16.77 21.28
CA ALA A 505 -18.25 -17.56 22.32
C ALA A 505 -17.61 -18.96 22.47
N ALA A 506 -17.07 -19.51 21.39
CA ALA A 506 -16.39 -20.81 21.40
C ALA A 506 -14.95 -20.72 21.94
N ILE A 507 -14.29 -19.59 21.82
CA ILE A 507 -12.89 -19.38 22.20
C ILE A 507 -12.77 -19.31 23.74
N THR A 508 -11.88 -20.13 24.29
CA THR A 508 -11.54 -20.17 25.71
C THR A 508 -10.19 -19.53 26.04
N GLY A 509 -9.35 -19.33 25.01
CA GLY A 509 -8.03 -18.72 25.13
C GLY A 509 -7.29 -18.78 23.81
N PHE A 510 -6.03 -18.34 23.84
CA PHE A 510 -5.13 -18.41 22.69
C PHE A 510 -3.78 -18.97 23.11
N GLU A 511 -3.17 -19.74 22.22
CA GLU A 511 -1.81 -20.24 22.37
C GLU A 511 -0.94 -19.66 21.24
N ARG A 512 0.27 -19.20 21.60
CA ARG A 512 1.24 -18.65 20.66
C ARG A 512 1.68 -19.72 19.66
N ASP A 513 1.53 -19.46 18.36
CA ASP A 513 2.27 -20.16 17.32
C ASP A 513 3.73 -19.69 17.35
N LYS A 514 4.59 -20.52 17.93
CA LYS A 514 6.02 -20.20 18.08
C LYS A 514 6.73 -20.10 16.74
N SER A 515 6.23 -20.77 15.69
CA SER A 515 6.75 -20.67 14.33
C SER A 515 6.38 -19.36 13.63
N GLY A 516 5.22 -18.81 13.95
CA GLY A 516 4.68 -17.57 13.42
C GLY A 516 5.02 -16.33 14.24
N TYR A 517 5.94 -16.43 15.22
CA TYR A 517 6.37 -15.31 16.06
C TYR A 517 7.78 -14.85 15.72
N GLY A 518 7.96 -13.57 15.43
CA GLY A 518 9.24 -12.93 15.24
C GLY A 518 9.19 -11.46 15.60
N THR A 519 10.29 -10.96 16.17
CA THR A 519 10.52 -9.52 16.34
C THR A 519 11.75 -9.10 15.56
N LEU A 520 11.77 -7.86 15.17
CA LEU A 520 12.93 -7.21 14.56
C LEU A 520 13.13 -5.85 15.23
N ASN A 521 14.33 -5.58 15.72
CA ASN A 521 14.74 -4.26 16.15
C ASN A 521 15.90 -3.77 15.26
N GLU A 522 15.76 -2.59 14.68
CA GLU A 522 16.78 -1.95 13.86
C GLU A 522 17.19 -0.60 14.48
N LYS A 523 18.42 -0.48 14.95
CA LYS A 523 19.02 0.79 15.41
C LYS A 523 19.82 1.42 14.30
N ASN A 524 19.34 2.54 13.81
CA ASN A 524 19.89 3.24 12.65
C ASN A 524 20.56 4.54 13.07
N LEU A 525 21.85 4.68 12.82
CA LEU A 525 22.59 5.93 12.95
C LEU A 525 22.99 6.41 11.56
N ALA A 526 22.65 7.64 11.22
CA ALA A 526 23.09 8.29 9.99
C ALA A 526 23.81 9.60 10.29
N LEU A 527 24.89 9.84 9.57
CA LEU A 527 25.63 11.10 9.55
C LEU A 527 25.76 11.57 8.11
N TYR A 528 25.52 12.83 7.83
CA TYR A 528 25.70 13.33 6.47
C TYR A 528 26.40 14.69 6.43
N ALA A 529 27.00 14.97 5.27
CA ALA A 529 27.51 16.27 4.90
C ALA A 529 27.21 16.54 3.43
N MET A 530 26.71 17.73 3.14
CA MET A 530 26.31 18.16 1.80
C MET A 530 26.79 19.60 1.58
N ALA A 531 27.21 19.88 0.35
CA ALA A 531 27.48 21.22 -0.11
C ALA A 531 26.52 21.55 -1.23
N SER A 532 25.87 22.72 -1.16
CA SER A 532 25.11 23.30 -2.26
C SER A 532 25.99 24.30 -2.99
N PHE A 533 25.78 24.38 -4.29
CA PHE A 533 26.52 25.33 -5.13
C PHE A 533 25.56 26.00 -6.11
N GLU A 534 25.86 27.27 -6.37
CA GLU A 534 25.12 28.07 -7.34
C GLU A 534 26.10 29.02 -8.02
N SER A 535 26.02 29.09 -9.34
CA SER A 535 26.80 29.99 -10.18
C SER A 535 25.95 30.34 -11.40
N GLU A 536 26.42 31.25 -12.26
CA GLU A 536 25.68 31.68 -13.44
C GLU A 536 25.25 30.50 -14.31
N GLY A 537 23.93 30.17 -14.29
CA GLY A 537 23.32 29.10 -15.06
C GLY A 537 23.58 27.65 -14.55
N ILE A 538 24.18 27.47 -13.36
CA ILE A 538 24.45 26.15 -12.80
C ILE A 538 24.12 26.16 -11.30
N ARG A 539 23.33 25.23 -10.82
CA ARG A 539 23.06 25.01 -9.41
C ARG A 539 23.00 23.52 -9.09
N GLY A 540 23.16 23.19 -7.82
CA GLY A 540 23.06 21.79 -7.41
C GLY A 540 23.63 21.53 -6.03
N ASN A 541 23.72 20.24 -5.71
CA ASN A 541 24.30 19.78 -4.46
C ASN A 541 25.14 18.51 -4.67
N PHE A 542 26.08 18.28 -3.77
CA PHE A 542 26.77 17.01 -3.65
C PHE A 542 27.04 16.71 -2.18
N GLY A 543 26.97 15.43 -1.82
CA GLY A 543 27.13 15.04 -0.43
C GLY A 543 27.44 13.57 -0.23
N LEU A 544 27.67 13.26 1.02
CA LEU A 544 27.93 11.90 1.52
C LEU A 544 27.03 11.64 2.73
N ARG A 545 26.41 10.48 2.78
CA ARG A 545 25.69 9.99 3.94
C ARG A 545 26.32 8.68 4.40
N TYR A 546 26.80 8.64 5.63
CA TYR A 546 27.24 7.42 6.31
C TYR A 546 26.08 6.88 7.12
N ILE A 547 25.86 5.58 7.05
CA ILE A 547 24.86 4.86 7.84
C ILE A 547 25.50 3.70 8.59
N SER A 548 24.97 3.42 9.77
CA SER A 548 25.26 2.21 10.55
C SER A 548 23.95 1.67 11.11
N THR A 549 23.71 0.38 10.92
CA THR A 549 22.50 -0.31 11.37
C THR A 549 22.89 -1.53 12.19
N ASP A 550 22.38 -1.63 13.41
CA ASP A 550 22.38 -2.84 14.22
C ASP A 550 21.01 -3.51 14.10
N VAL A 551 20.99 -4.80 13.86
CA VAL A 551 19.76 -5.60 13.64
C VAL A 551 19.71 -6.71 14.68
N GLU A 552 18.59 -6.82 15.40
CA GLU A 552 18.31 -7.88 16.36
C GLU A 552 16.95 -8.51 16.06
N SER A 553 16.83 -9.85 16.17
CA SER A 553 15.57 -10.58 16.02
C SER A 553 15.43 -11.59 17.13
N ASP A 554 14.32 -11.51 17.86
CA ASP A 554 13.95 -12.53 18.84
C ASP A 554 13.00 -13.54 18.20
N TYR A 555 13.24 -14.81 18.47
CA TYR A 555 12.52 -15.93 17.90
C TYR A 555 12.55 -17.16 18.84
N TYR A 556 11.66 -18.11 18.60
CA TYR A 556 11.71 -19.40 19.28
C TYR A 556 12.62 -20.36 18.51
N GLU A 557 13.68 -20.83 19.18
CA GLU A 557 14.65 -21.74 18.58
C GLU A 557 14.02 -23.12 18.35
N LEU A 558 14.23 -23.68 17.17
CA LEU A 558 13.79 -25.00 16.79
C LEU A 558 14.84 -26.04 17.24
N SER A 559 14.42 -27.01 18.07
CA SER A 559 15.28 -28.12 18.50
C SER A 559 15.42 -29.20 17.41
N ASP A 560 16.42 -30.05 17.54
CA ASP A 560 16.60 -31.21 16.67
C ASP A 560 15.45 -32.24 16.75
N THR A 561 14.51 -32.06 17.65
CA THR A 561 13.33 -32.92 17.78
C THR A 561 12.07 -32.32 17.18
N GLY A 562 12.17 -31.19 16.47
CA GLY A 562 11.04 -30.49 15.86
C GLY A 562 10.19 -29.70 16.86
N GLN A 563 10.68 -29.50 18.08
CA GLN A 563 9.98 -28.74 19.11
C GLN A 563 10.60 -27.35 19.26
N PHE A 564 9.77 -26.35 19.39
CA PHE A 564 10.23 -24.98 19.68
C PHE A 564 10.55 -24.81 21.18
N ALA A 565 11.62 -24.07 21.45
CA ALA A 565 11.98 -23.69 22.81
C ALA A 565 10.86 -22.90 23.52
N ASP A 566 10.84 -22.92 24.85
CA ASP A 566 9.87 -22.12 25.63
C ASP A 566 10.33 -20.67 25.79
N ASN A 567 11.63 -20.41 25.71
CA ASN A 567 12.20 -19.07 25.82
C ASN A 567 12.67 -18.58 24.47
N LEU A 568 12.63 -17.26 24.28
CA LEU A 568 13.17 -16.61 23.10
C LEU A 568 14.69 -16.67 23.06
N SER A 569 15.22 -16.85 21.88
CA SER A 569 16.62 -16.64 21.51
C SER A 569 16.74 -15.37 20.67
N THR A 570 17.91 -14.72 20.73
CA THR A 570 18.15 -13.47 19.97
C THR A 570 19.27 -13.68 18.94
N ALA A 571 18.97 -13.41 17.68
CA ALA A 571 19.95 -13.32 16.61
C ALA A 571 20.34 -11.86 16.37
N LYS A 572 21.62 -11.59 16.06
CA LYS A 572 22.15 -10.23 15.88
C LYS A 572 23.02 -10.13 14.64
N SER A 573 22.95 -8.97 13.99
CA SER A 573 23.83 -8.59 12.87
C SER A 573 24.04 -7.10 12.84
N SER A 574 25.01 -6.63 12.10
CA SER A 574 25.22 -5.19 11.87
C SER A 574 25.88 -4.94 10.52
N TYR A 575 25.65 -3.77 9.95
CA TYR A 575 26.29 -3.33 8.72
C TYR A 575 26.45 -1.80 8.71
N SER A 576 27.30 -1.32 7.81
CA SER A 576 27.46 0.12 7.56
C SER A 576 27.73 0.38 6.08
N ASP A 577 27.31 1.54 5.59
CA ASP A 577 27.51 1.97 4.21
C ASP A 577 27.79 3.47 4.11
N VAL A 578 28.38 3.87 2.96
CA VAL A 578 28.58 5.26 2.57
C VAL A 578 27.84 5.51 1.26
N LEU A 579 26.96 6.49 1.26
CA LEU A 579 26.06 6.80 0.15
C LEU A 579 26.41 8.19 -0.43
N PRO A 580 27.23 8.26 -1.48
CA PRO A 580 27.49 9.50 -2.19
C PRO A 580 26.28 9.89 -3.07
N SER A 581 26.05 11.21 -3.20
CA SER A 581 25.06 11.77 -4.12
C SER A 581 25.54 13.06 -4.75
N VAL A 582 25.09 13.32 -5.97
CA VAL A 582 25.30 14.57 -6.70
C VAL A 582 24.09 14.86 -7.57
N ASN A 583 23.63 16.10 -7.51
CA ASN A 583 22.55 16.63 -8.32
C ASN A 583 23.03 17.96 -8.93
N VAL A 584 22.83 18.15 -10.25
CA VAL A 584 23.24 19.35 -10.98
C VAL A 584 22.14 19.75 -11.95
N ALA A 585 21.72 21.00 -11.89
CA ALA A 585 20.83 21.64 -12.84
C ALA A 585 21.61 22.70 -13.64
N PHE A 586 21.52 22.60 -14.96
CA PHE A 586 22.10 23.55 -15.90
C PHE A 586 20.97 24.35 -16.53
N ASP A 587 20.88 25.62 -16.28
CA ASP A 587 19.96 26.54 -16.92
C ASP A 587 20.52 26.92 -18.34
N LEU A 588 20.19 26.09 -19.34
CA LEU A 588 20.66 26.27 -20.72
C LEU A 588 20.10 27.57 -21.34
N THR A 589 18.88 27.92 -20.96
CA THR A 589 18.22 29.20 -21.18
C THR A 589 17.35 29.51 -19.96
N SER A 590 16.66 30.68 -19.96
CA SER A 590 15.65 31.00 -18.92
C SER A 590 14.55 29.95 -18.77
N ASP A 591 14.28 29.17 -19.81
CA ASP A 591 13.13 28.25 -19.89
C ASP A 591 13.53 26.81 -20.18
N LEU A 592 14.81 26.52 -20.38
CA LEU A 592 15.31 25.18 -20.70
C LEU A 592 16.36 24.76 -19.67
N ILE A 593 16.07 23.72 -18.91
CA ILE A 593 16.93 23.18 -17.85
C ILE A 593 17.37 21.76 -18.26
N LEU A 594 18.67 21.50 -18.17
CA LEU A 594 19.23 20.15 -18.19
C LEU A 594 19.60 19.76 -16.77
N ARG A 595 18.97 18.72 -16.23
CA ARG A 595 19.21 18.22 -14.88
C ARG A 595 19.88 16.86 -14.96
N THR A 596 20.91 16.65 -14.15
CA THR A 596 21.61 15.38 -14.04
C THR A 596 21.78 15.00 -12.58
N SER A 597 21.67 13.72 -12.29
CA SER A 597 21.93 13.19 -10.95
C SER A 597 22.69 11.87 -11.01
N ALA A 598 23.43 11.59 -9.95
CA ALA A 598 24.02 10.28 -9.69
C ALA A 598 24.13 10.05 -8.19
N ALA A 599 23.80 8.82 -7.73
CA ALA A 599 23.86 8.47 -6.32
C ALA A 599 24.06 6.97 -6.11
N GLN A 600 24.62 6.62 -4.94
CA GLN A 600 24.44 5.30 -4.36
C GLN A 600 23.33 5.35 -3.31
N VAL A 601 22.43 4.39 -3.39
CA VAL A 601 21.26 4.28 -2.51
C VAL A 601 21.12 2.86 -1.98
N ILE A 602 20.42 2.71 -0.87
CA ILE A 602 20.10 1.40 -0.31
C ILE A 602 18.60 1.29 -0.03
N SER A 603 18.12 0.04 0.02
CA SER A 603 16.88 -0.35 0.70
C SER A 603 17.14 -1.59 1.55
N ARG A 604 16.51 -1.65 2.71
CA ARG A 604 16.66 -2.78 3.62
C ARG A 604 15.80 -3.96 3.16
N PRO A 605 16.21 -5.21 3.48
CA PRO A 605 15.37 -6.39 3.25
C PRO A 605 14.01 -6.25 3.95
N ASN A 606 13.03 -6.98 3.46
CA ASN A 606 11.72 -7.00 4.09
C ASN A 606 11.79 -7.56 5.53
N TYR A 607 10.91 -7.15 6.40
CA TYR A 607 10.89 -7.60 7.79
C TYR A 607 10.78 -9.12 7.89
N SER A 608 9.87 -9.74 7.11
CA SER A 608 9.66 -11.19 7.08
C SER A 608 10.89 -11.99 6.64
N GLU A 609 11.82 -11.37 5.88
CA GLU A 609 13.07 -11.99 5.44
C GLU A 609 14.14 -11.96 6.54
N LEU A 610 14.07 -10.95 7.41
CA LEU A 610 15.03 -10.71 8.51
C LEU A 610 14.64 -11.41 9.81
N PHE A 611 13.38 -11.75 10.03
CA PHE A 611 13.01 -12.53 11.22
C PHE A 611 13.80 -13.83 11.26
N ALA A 612 14.51 -14.10 12.35
CA ALA A 612 15.31 -15.32 12.53
C ALA A 612 14.44 -16.57 12.83
N THR A 613 13.20 -16.54 12.41
CA THR A 613 12.20 -17.59 12.62
C THR A 613 12.47 -18.82 11.76
N SER A 614 11.95 -19.95 12.19
CA SER A 614 11.88 -21.19 11.41
C SER A 614 10.43 -21.64 11.32
N THR A 615 9.98 -22.02 10.13
CA THR A 615 8.67 -22.63 9.90
C THR A 615 8.83 -24.03 9.32
N LEU A 616 7.91 -24.93 9.65
CA LEU A 616 7.94 -26.34 9.25
C LEU A 616 6.69 -26.70 8.41
N PRO A 617 6.50 -26.12 7.22
CA PRO A 617 5.37 -26.52 6.37
C PRO A 617 5.48 -28.01 6.00
N GLY A 618 4.32 -28.69 6.00
CA GLY A 618 4.23 -30.12 5.70
C GLY A 618 4.39 -31.04 6.91
N LEU A 619 4.92 -30.55 8.03
CA LEU A 619 5.14 -31.40 9.21
C LEU A 619 3.82 -31.97 9.76
N ASN A 620 3.68 -33.31 9.71
CA ASN A 620 2.51 -34.05 10.20
C ASN A 620 1.17 -33.64 9.54
N ASP A 621 1.17 -33.29 8.24
CA ASP A 621 -0.06 -32.91 7.51
C ASP A 621 -0.74 -34.10 6.81
N GLY A 622 -0.18 -35.28 6.88
CA GLY A 622 -0.65 -36.51 6.26
C GLY A 622 -0.10 -36.76 4.85
N THR A 623 0.77 -35.88 4.34
CA THR A 623 1.34 -35.94 2.99
C THR A 623 2.85 -36.18 3.07
N PRO A 624 3.34 -37.38 2.88
CA PRO A 624 4.75 -37.67 3.03
C PRO A 624 5.62 -37.05 1.94
N GLY A 625 6.81 -36.57 2.31
CA GLY A 625 7.81 -36.06 1.39
C GLY A 625 7.60 -34.62 0.93
N ASN A 626 6.65 -33.90 1.54
CA ASN A 626 6.42 -32.47 1.27
C ASN A 626 7.04 -31.55 2.34
N GLU A 627 7.74 -32.13 3.33
CA GLU A 627 8.29 -31.40 4.45
C GLU A 627 9.32 -30.35 4.03
N LYS A 628 9.11 -29.13 4.53
CA LYS A 628 9.97 -27.98 4.30
C LYS A 628 10.41 -27.33 5.61
N LEU A 629 11.64 -26.84 5.62
CA LEU A 629 12.13 -25.97 6.67
C LEU A 629 12.46 -24.61 6.03
N ASN A 630 11.70 -23.59 6.35
CA ASN A 630 11.99 -22.23 5.90
C ASN A 630 12.69 -21.45 7.02
N ARG A 631 13.75 -20.72 6.69
CA ARG A 631 14.50 -19.88 7.64
C ARG A 631 14.70 -18.49 7.11
N GLY A 632 14.41 -17.48 7.96
CA GLY A 632 14.84 -16.11 7.76
C GLY A 632 16.22 -15.86 8.35
N SER A 633 16.80 -14.69 8.10
CA SER A 633 18.15 -14.37 8.57
C SER A 633 18.39 -12.89 8.77
N VAL A 634 18.78 -12.49 9.97
CA VAL A 634 19.21 -11.11 10.28
C VAL A 634 20.52 -10.70 9.57
N SER A 635 21.24 -11.67 8.97
CA SER A 635 22.52 -11.41 8.29
C SER A 635 22.39 -11.01 6.82
N LEU A 636 21.17 -10.86 6.32
CA LEU A 636 20.94 -10.37 4.96
C LEU A 636 21.41 -8.93 4.83
N ALA A 637 22.22 -8.66 3.82
CA ALA A 637 22.69 -7.32 3.54
C ALA A 637 21.58 -6.50 2.84
N PRO A 638 21.55 -5.17 3.03
CA PRO A 638 20.62 -4.31 2.31
C PRO A 638 20.85 -4.39 0.79
N PHE A 639 19.79 -4.15 0.03
CA PHE A 639 19.90 -3.90 -1.40
C PHE A 639 20.67 -2.61 -1.62
N LYS A 640 21.60 -2.61 -2.55
CA LYS A 640 22.40 -1.44 -2.88
C LYS A 640 22.30 -1.17 -4.38
N ALA A 641 22.00 0.06 -4.74
CA ALA A 641 21.93 0.47 -6.13
C ALA A 641 22.80 1.67 -6.42
N THR A 642 23.38 1.70 -7.62
CA THR A 642 23.94 2.90 -8.24
C THR A 642 22.91 3.41 -9.24
N GLN A 643 22.51 4.67 -9.09
CA GLN A 643 21.52 5.28 -9.99
C GLN A 643 22.06 6.54 -10.64
N ALA A 644 21.54 6.83 -11.83
CA ALA A 644 21.82 8.07 -12.56
C ALA A 644 20.59 8.51 -13.36
N ASP A 645 20.41 9.81 -13.46
CA ASP A 645 19.31 10.45 -14.17
C ASP A 645 19.83 11.57 -15.07
N VAL A 646 19.17 11.73 -16.23
CA VAL A 646 19.35 12.88 -17.12
C VAL A 646 17.98 13.34 -17.57
N SER A 647 17.61 14.59 -17.25
CA SER A 647 16.32 15.20 -17.59
C SER A 647 16.53 16.47 -18.39
N LEU A 648 15.83 16.61 -19.49
CA LEU A 648 15.73 17.86 -20.24
C LEU A 648 14.31 18.40 -20.06
N GLU A 649 14.20 19.59 -19.50
CA GLU A 649 12.95 20.21 -19.06
C GLU A 649 12.78 21.57 -19.73
N TRP A 650 11.70 21.74 -20.48
CA TRP A 650 11.34 22.99 -21.14
C TRP A 650 10.10 23.59 -20.50
N TYR A 651 10.28 24.74 -19.87
CA TYR A 651 9.23 25.50 -19.20
C TYR A 651 8.78 26.63 -20.12
N PHE A 652 7.53 26.63 -20.55
CA PHE A 652 7.04 27.61 -21.52
C PHE A 652 5.72 28.23 -21.05
N GLY A 653 5.41 29.43 -21.52
CA GLY A 653 4.13 30.12 -21.27
C GLY A 653 3.82 30.40 -19.78
N GLY A 654 4.77 30.18 -18.86
CA GLY A 654 4.59 30.42 -17.41
C GLY A 654 3.99 29.25 -16.63
N GLU A 655 3.29 28.34 -17.28
CA GLU A 655 2.62 27.17 -16.64
C GLU A 655 2.88 25.87 -17.42
N GLY A 656 3.35 25.97 -18.66
CA GLY A 656 3.64 24.81 -19.51
C GLY A 656 4.96 24.14 -19.15
N LEU A 657 4.99 22.81 -19.26
CA LEU A 657 6.16 21.97 -19.08
C LEU A 657 6.18 20.88 -20.15
N ALA A 658 7.32 20.71 -20.82
CA ALA A 658 7.64 19.51 -21.58
C ALA A 658 8.96 18.94 -21.07
N ALA A 659 8.99 17.69 -20.64
CA ALA A 659 10.18 17.08 -20.10
C ALA A 659 10.39 15.67 -20.66
N VAL A 660 11.67 15.31 -20.83
CA VAL A 660 12.12 13.96 -21.10
C VAL A 660 13.22 13.60 -20.12
N THR A 661 13.03 12.49 -19.42
CA THR A 661 13.99 11.99 -18.42
C THR A 661 14.41 10.57 -18.80
N TYR A 662 15.71 10.32 -18.91
CA TYR A 662 16.27 8.98 -18.92
C TYR A 662 16.80 8.66 -17.54
N PHE A 663 16.52 7.45 -17.06
CA PHE A 663 16.99 6.97 -15.76
C PHE A 663 17.56 5.56 -15.87
N ILE A 664 18.50 5.25 -14.98
CA ILE A 664 19.10 3.93 -14.85
C ILE A 664 19.42 3.67 -13.37
N LYS A 665 19.11 2.46 -12.92
CA LYS A 665 19.41 1.95 -11.58
C LYS A 665 20.04 0.56 -11.73
N ASP A 666 21.29 0.44 -11.33
CA ASP A 666 22.03 -0.82 -11.31
C ASP A 666 22.04 -1.35 -9.88
N VAL A 667 21.20 -2.35 -9.61
CA VAL A 667 21.00 -2.90 -8.26
C VAL A 667 21.94 -4.08 -8.09
N ASN A 668 22.84 -4.00 -7.12
CA ASN A 668 23.94 -4.97 -6.96
C ASN A 668 23.47 -6.33 -6.44
N SER A 669 22.45 -6.34 -5.60
CA SER A 669 21.94 -7.58 -5.01
C SER A 669 20.47 -7.48 -4.69
N PHE A 670 19.81 -8.64 -4.75
CA PHE A 670 18.46 -8.84 -4.25
C PHE A 670 18.42 -10.06 -3.36
N ILE A 671 17.33 -10.20 -2.60
CA ILE A 671 17.11 -11.40 -1.81
C ILE A 671 16.37 -12.42 -2.66
N SER A 672 16.92 -13.60 -2.72
CA SER A 672 16.32 -14.77 -3.34
C SER A 672 16.27 -15.93 -2.35
N THR A 673 15.52 -16.95 -2.69
CA THR A 673 15.40 -18.17 -1.90
C THR A 673 16.13 -19.30 -2.60
N ARG A 674 17.06 -19.94 -1.92
CA ARG A 674 17.66 -21.19 -2.40
C ARG A 674 17.07 -22.35 -1.64
N GLN A 675 16.77 -23.41 -2.36
CA GLN A 675 16.31 -24.67 -1.82
C GLN A 675 17.42 -25.70 -1.84
N LYS A 676 17.56 -26.41 -0.75
CA LYS A 676 18.44 -27.57 -0.62
C LYS A 676 17.57 -28.80 -0.39
N LEU A 677 17.47 -29.64 -1.38
CA LEU A 677 16.67 -30.85 -1.31
C LEU A 677 17.37 -31.92 -0.46
N ASN A 678 16.59 -32.84 0.09
CA ASN A 678 17.07 -34.04 0.77
C ASN A 678 18.03 -33.74 1.95
N GLN A 679 17.76 -32.71 2.72
CA GLN A 679 18.56 -32.34 3.88
C GLN A 679 18.11 -33.11 5.12
N GLN A 680 19.07 -33.56 5.91
CA GLN A 680 18.82 -34.09 7.25
C GLN A 680 18.92 -32.95 8.27
N ILE A 681 17.86 -32.71 9.02
CA ILE A 681 17.77 -31.61 9.98
C ILE A 681 17.56 -32.10 11.43
N GLY A 682 17.57 -33.41 11.63
CA GLY A 682 17.35 -34.06 12.93
C GLY A 682 15.89 -34.38 13.24
N ILE A 683 14.98 -34.11 12.32
CA ILE A 683 13.53 -34.32 12.53
C ILE A 683 13.03 -35.35 11.54
N ASP A 684 12.44 -36.45 12.02
CA ASP A 684 11.83 -37.45 11.19
C ASP A 684 10.46 -37.01 10.66
N ASP A 685 10.18 -37.29 9.38
CA ASP A 685 8.87 -37.17 8.77
C ASP A 685 7.97 -38.32 9.25
N ASN A 686 7.00 -38.02 10.09
CA ASN A 686 6.07 -39.03 10.64
C ASN A 686 5.08 -39.53 9.59
N ASP A 687 4.78 -38.73 8.56
CA ASP A 687 3.87 -39.13 7.48
C ASP A 687 4.56 -40.17 6.57
N LEU A 688 5.85 -39.99 6.32
CA LEU A 688 6.67 -40.96 5.61
C LEU A 688 6.82 -42.25 6.41
N ILE A 689 7.03 -42.17 7.73
CA ILE A 689 7.05 -43.32 8.62
C ILE A 689 5.74 -44.11 8.58
N ALA A 690 4.62 -43.41 8.67
CA ALA A 690 3.28 -44.01 8.70
C ALA A 690 2.95 -44.76 7.39
N GLN A 691 3.47 -44.33 6.27
CA GLN A 691 3.28 -44.98 4.96
C GLN A 691 4.33 -46.05 4.65
N GLY A 692 5.34 -46.24 5.50
CA GLY A 692 6.42 -47.21 5.29
C GLY A 692 7.35 -46.83 4.14
N GLY A 693 7.40 -45.57 3.76
CA GLY A 693 8.24 -45.00 2.71
C GLY A 693 9.63 -44.58 3.20
N SER A 694 10.45 -44.09 2.29
CA SER A 694 11.70 -43.39 2.60
C SER A 694 12.08 -42.48 1.43
N ALA A 695 12.22 -41.18 1.66
CA ALA A 695 12.51 -40.22 0.58
C ALA A 695 14.01 -40.09 0.30
N CYS A 696 14.89 -40.16 1.30
CA CYS A 696 16.34 -39.94 1.18
C CYS A 696 17.16 -41.25 1.19
N GLY A 697 16.53 -42.41 1.18
CA GLY A 697 17.20 -43.73 1.22
C GLY A 697 16.50 -44.70 2.16
N VAL A 698 16.83 -45.97 2.08
CA VAL A 698 16.17 -47.02 2.84
C VAL A 698 16.29 -46.77 4.35
N GLY A 699 15.15 -46.54 5.02
CA GLY A 699 15.07 -46.29 6.47
C GLY A 699 15.51 -44.91 6.91
N VAL A 700 15.59 -43.92 5.99
CA VAL A 700 15.89 -42.54 6.29
C VAL A 700 14.60 -41.73 6.18
N TYR A 701 14.09 -41.31 7.30
CA TYR A 701 12.83 -40.52 7.42
C TYR A 701 13.09 -39.02 7.61
N ASP A 702 14.27 -38.61 8.06
CA ASP A 702 14.71 -37.21 8.13
C ASP A 702 15.16 -36.76 6.74
N CYS A 703 14.20 -36.16 6.00
CA CYS A 703 14.43 -35.81 4.58
C CYS A 703 13.63 -34.55 4.22
N TRP A 704 14.26 -33.41 4.35
CA TRP A 704 13.62 -32.10 4.26
C TRP A 704 14.11 -31.27 3.07
N THR A 705 13.24 -30.46 2.55
CA THR A 705 13.63 -29.36 1.68
C THR A 705 13.91 -28.12 2.53
N VAL A 706 15.15 -27.69 2.62
CA VAL A 706 15.55 -26.53 3.40
C VAL A 706 15.58 -25.30 2.50
N SER A 707 14.75 -24.32 2.79
CA SER A 707 14.67 -23.04 2.10
C SER A 707 15.33 -21.94 2.93
N GLU A 708 16.33 -21.28 2.37
CA GLU A 708 17.10 -20.21 3.01
C GLU A 708 17.10 -18.97 2.14
N LYS A 709 16.87 -17.80 2.77
CA LYS A 709 17.05 -16.51 2.11
C LYS A 709 18.53 -16.17 1.97
N TYR A 710 18.92 -15.57 0.86
CA TYR A 710 20.30 -15.13 0.62
C TYR A 710 20.35 -13.92 -0.33
N ASN A 711 21.43 -13.15 -0.29
CA ASN A 711 21.67 -12.07 -1.23
C ASN A 711 22.15 -12.68 -2.57
N ALA A 712 21.28 -12.67 -3.56
CA ALA A 712 21.58 -13.09 -4.95
C ALA A 712 22.11 -11.91 -5.77
N THR A 713 22.56 -12.17 -6.98
CA THR A 713 22.99 -11.14 -7.93
C THR A 713 21.81 -10.22 -8.26
N GLY A 714 22.07 -8.92 -8.30
CA GLY A 714 21.07 -7.92 -8.57
C GLY A 714 20.58 -7.89 -10.02
N GLY A 715 19.97 -6.78 -10.38
CA GLY A 715 19.42 -6.54 -11.71
C GLY A 715 19.50 -5.07 -12.06
N ARG A 716 18.93 -4.72 -13.20
CA ARG A 716 18.93 -3.34 -13.72
C ARG A 716 17.51 -2.89 -13.98
N ILE A 717 17.28 -1.62 -13.64
CA ILE A 717 16.07 -0.90 -14.02
C ILE A 717 16.52 0.28 -14.88
N GLU A 718 15.99 0.40 -16.10
CA GLU A 718 16.25 1.55 -16.95
C GLU A 718 15.00 1.98 -17.72
N GLY A 719 14.92 3.26 -18.07
CA GLY A 719 13.73 3.72 -18.75
C GLY A 719 13.74 5.18 -19.12
N VAL A 720 12.60 5.59 -19.67
CA VAL A 720 12.34 6.96 -20.15
C VAL A 720 11.01 7.43 -19.64
N GLU A 721 10.97 8.64 -19.08
CA GLU A 721 9.75 9.37 -18.72
C GLU A 721 9.55 10.52 -19.68
N LEU A 722 8.33 10.68 -20.19
CA LEU A 722 7.88 11.83 -20.96
C LEU A 722 6.78 12.54 -20.17
N GLN A 723 6.85 13.86 -20.07
CA GLN A 723 5.85 14.67 -19.39
C GLN A 723 5.53 15.87 -20.26
N LEU A 724 4.24 16.17 -20.42
CA LEU A 724 3.74 17.33 -21.12
C LEU A 724 2.53 17.87 -20.38
N GLN A 725 2.53 19.14 -20.04
CA GLN A 725 1.37 19.82 -19.45
C GLN A 725 1.33 21.28 -19.85
N ASP A 726 0.12 21.82 -19.93
CA ASP A 726 -0.11 23.23 -20.16
C ASP A 726 -1.52 23.63 -19.74
N SER A 727 -1.73 24.92 -19.53
CA SER A 727 -3.01 25.54 -19.25
C SER A 727 -3.23 26.76 -20.13
N PHE A 728 -4.45 26.96 -20.59
CA PHE A 728 -4.83 28.02 -21.50
C PHE A 728 -5.69 29.07 -20.80
N GLU A 729 -5.63 30.32 -21.29
CA GLU A 729 -6.42 31.44 -20.77
C GLU A 729 -7.94 31.20 -20.83
N ASN A 730 -8.41 30.31 -21.71
CA ASN A 730 -9.83 29.97 -21.85
C ASN A 730 -10.31 28.97 -20.80
N GLY A 731 -9.48 28.62 -19.81
CA GLY A 731 -9.80 27.67 -18.73
C GLY A 731 -9.55 26.20 -19.03
N LEU A 732 -9.22 25.84 -20.27
CA LEU A 732 -8.81 24.48 -20.61
C LEU A 732 -7.37 24.24 -20.18
N GLY A 733 -7.07 23.01 -19.76
CA GLY A 733 -5.72 22.56 -19.52
C GLY A 733 -5.59 21.05 -19.63
N TYR A 734 -4.35 20.58 -19.69
CA TYR A 734 -4.07 19.16 -19.80
C TYR A 734 -2.74 18.80 -19.14
N SER A 735 -2.64 17.54 -18.72
CA SER A 735 -1.39 16.89 -18.35
C SER A 735 -1.36 15.50 -18.97
N ALA A 736 -0.23 15.15 -19.57
CA ALA A 736 0.01 13.85 -20.16
C ALA A 736 1.40 13.36 -19.75
N ASN A 737 1.49 12.14 -19.29
CA ASN A 737 2.78 11.51 -19.07
C ASN A 737 2.80 10.07 -19.55
N TYR A 738 3.96 9.63 -19.95
CA TYR A 738 4.25 8.26 -20.35
C TYR A 738 5.56 7.82 -19.74
N THR A 739 5.59 6.63 -19.18
CA THR A 739 6.81 6.03 -18.68
C THR A 739 7.01 4.66 -19.30
N TYR A 740 8.22 4.46 -19.81
CA TYR A 740 8.77 3.16 -20.12
C TYR A 740 9.79 2.79 -19.05
N ALA A 741 9.60 1.68 -18.35
CA ALA A 741 10.52 1.16 -17.35
C ALA A 741 10.78 -0.33 -17.60
N ASP A 742 12.01 -0.67 -17.97
CA ASP A 742 12.44 -2.04 -18.14
C ASP A 742 13.20 -2.49 -16.89
N ALA A 743 12.59 -3.36 -16.12
CA ALA A 743 13.15 -3.90 -14.89
C ALA A 743 13.44 -5.39 -15.08
N GLY A 744 14.72 -5.77 -15.02
CA GLY A 744 15.16 -7.13 -15.28
C GLY A 744 16.16 -7.64 -14.25
N SER A 745 16.02 -8.90 -13.86
CA SER A 745 16.98 -9.64 -13.06
C SER A 745 17.46 -10.87 -13.82
N PRO A 746 18.69 -11.38 -13.54
CA PRO A 746 19.16 -12.60 -14.16
C PRO A 746 18.25 -13.80 -13.84
N ALA A 747 17.74 -14.47 -14.88
CA ALA A 747 16.81 -15.57 -14.75
C ALA A 747 17.32 -16.72 -13.87
N GLU A 748 18.61 -16.95 -13.89
CA GLU A 748 19.29 -17.98 -13.10
C GLU A 748 19.20 -17.77 -11.58
N ASN A 749 18.97 -16.53 -11.13
CA ASN A 749 18.84 -16.18 -9.71
C ASN A 749 17.38 -16.06 -9.27
N TYR A 750 16.47 -15.93 -10.22
CA TYR A 750 15.05 -15.73 -9.99
C TYR A 750 14.22 -16.59 -10.95
N PRO A 751 14.25 -17.91 -10.76
CA PRO A 751 13.58 -18.84 -11.67
C PRO A 751 12.06 -18.66 -11.68
N ASP A 752 11.51 -18.11 -10.61
CA ASP A 752 10.10 -17.78 -10.50
C ASP A 752 9.72 -16.41 -11.10
N GLN A 753 10.68 -15.58 -11.47
CA GLN A 753 10.53 -14.22 -12.00
C GLN A 753 9.74 -13.26 -11.10
N VAL A 754 9.29 -13.71 -9.95
CA VAL A 754 8.51 -12.92 -8.99
C VAL A 754 9.42 -12.42 -7.86
N GLY A 755 9.08 -11.38 -7.21
CA GLY A 755 9.73 -10.90 -6.00
C GLY A 755 10.25 -9.48 -6.11
N VAL A 756 11.37 -9.27 -6.78
CA VAL A 756 12.04 -7.96 -6.69
C VAL A 756 11.42 -6.88 -7.55
N PHE A 757 10.98 -7.24 -8.75
CA PHE A 757 10.37 -6.33 -9.71
C PHE A 757 8.88 -6.58 -9.91
N SER A 758 8.24 -7.22 -8.95
CA SER A 758 6.79 -7.35 -8.94
C SER A 758 6.09 -5.99 -8.84
N ASP A 759 4.84 -5.95 -9.25
CA ASP A 759 3.96 -4.78 -9.25
C ASP A 759 4.45 -3.62 -10.15
N SER A 760 5.39 -3.90 -11.04
CA SER A 760 6.00 -2.94 -11.96
C SER A 760 5.58 -3.21 -13.39
N SER A 761 4.83 -2.28 -13.98
CA SER A 761 4.46 -2.31 -15.39
C SER A 761 5.56 -1.72 -16.27
N LYS A 762 5.78 -2.32 -17.43
CA LYS A 762 6.74 -1.84 -18.42
C LYS A 762 6.32 -0.51 -19.03
N HIS A 763 5.03 -0.28 -19.20
CA HIS A 763 4.45 0.92 -19.75
C HIS A 763 3.40 1.48 -18.82
N THR A 764 3.45 2.79 -18.55
CA THR A 764 2.38 3.52 -17.86
C THR A 764 2.03 4.78 -18.63
N VAL A 765 0.75 5.12 -18.68
CA VAL A 765 0.21 6.31 -19.35
C VAL A 765 -0.77 6.98 -18.41
N ASN A 766 -0.60 8.29 -18.20
CA ASN A 766 -1.59 9.09 -17.50
C ASN A 766 -1.96 10.28 -18.36
N LEU A 767 -3.26 10.46 -18.57
CA LEU A 767 -3.83 11.56 -19.36
C LEU A 767 -4.87 12.29 -18.51
N VAL A 768 -4.70 13.58 -18.35
CA VAL A 768 -5.64 14.43 -17.63
C VAL A 768 -6.04 15.59 -18.53
N GLY A 769 -7.32 15.79 -18.70
CA GLY A 769 -7.89 16.98 -19.30
C GLY A 769 -8.76 17.68 -18.27
N TYR A 770 -8.68 19.00 -18.18
CA TYR A 770 -9.54 19.75 -17.26
C TYR A 770 -10.05 21.06 -17.89
N TYR A 771 -11.13 21.52 -17.31
CA TYR A 771 -11.70 22.83 -17.61
C TYR A 771 -12.03 23.55 -16.31
N GLU A 772 -11.56 24.78 -16.16
CA GLU A 772 -11.72 25.59 -14.97
C GLU A 772 -12.20 27.00 -15.33
N MET A 773 -13.27 27.39 -14.70
CA MET A 773 -13.83 28.74 -14.71
C MET A 773 -14.07 29.21 -13.27
N GLU A 774 -14.42 30.49 -13.11
CA GLU A 774 -14.65 31.11 -11.78
C GLU A 774 -15.61 30.32 -10.88
N SER A 775 -16.68 29.74 -11.43
CA SER A 775 -17.71 29.01 -10.67
C SER A 775 -17.81 27.52 -11.00
N PHE A 776 -17.05 27.01 -11.93
CA PHE A 776 -17.14 25.61 -12.36
C PHE A 776 -15.77 25.06 -12.73
N SER A 777 -15.48 23.89 -12.24
CA SER A 777 -14.31 23.12 -12.67
C SER A 777 -14.69 21.67 -12.91
N ALA A 778 -14.09 21.06 -13.91
CA ALA A 778 -14.24 19.64 -14.21
C ALA A 778 -12.93 19.07 -14.71
N ARG A 779 -12.67 17.80 -14.37
CA ARG A 779 -11.47 17.07 -14.77
C ARG A 779 -11.84 15.65 -15.14
N LEU A 780 -11.24 15.17 -16.24
CA LEU A 780 -11.27 13.79 -16.70
C LEU A 780 -9.85 13.24 -16.65
N ALA A 781 -9.64 12.12 -16.00
CA ALA A 781 -8.34 11.48 -15.86
C ALA A 781 -8.43 10.04 -16.37
N TYR A 782 -7.48 9.63 -17.21
CA TYR A 782 -7.31 8.24 -17.65
C TYR A 782 -5.94 7.76 -17.24
N ASN A 783 -5.89 6.69 -16.44
CA ASN A 783 -4.67 6.04 -15.99
C ASN A 783 -4.64 4.64 -16.56
N TRP A 784 -3.57 4.30 -17.28
CA TRP A 784 -3.36 2.96 -17.83
C TRP A 784 -1.97 2.45 -17.56
N ARG A 785 -1.86 1.16 -17.30
CA ARG A 785 -0.60 0.44 -17.15
C ARG A 785 -0.64 -0.89 -17.89
N SER A 786 0.50 -1.27 -18.47
CA SER A 786 0.62 -2.59 -19.11
C SER A 786 0.66 -3.69 -18.05
N GLU A 787 0.56 -4.91 -18.51
CA GLU A 787 0.67 -6.12 -17.70
C GLU A 787 1.90 -6.09 -16.77
N TYR A 788 1.78 -6.72 -15.60
CA TYR A 788 2.85 -6.80 -14.62
C TYR A 788 2.79 -8.05 -13.77
N MET A 789 3.97 -8.53 -13.33
CA MET A 789 4.06 -9.65 -12.40
C MET A 789 3.54 -9.25 -11.03
N MET A 790 2.66 -10.07 -10.46
CA MET A 790 2.13 -9.86 -9.13
C MET A 790 3.16 -10.25 -8.08
N ARG A 791 3.20 -9.46 -7.02
CA ARG A 791 3.92 -9.82 -5.81
C ARG A 791 3.35 -11.13 -5.26
N GLU A 792 4.23 -12.06 -4.91
CA GLU A 792 3.86 -13.37 -4.41
C GLU A 792 2.95 -13.26 -3.18
N LEU A 793 1.76 -13.82 -3.29
CA LEU A 793 0.96 -14.25 -2.15
C LEU A 793 1.29 -15.72 -1.86
N PRO A 794 1.21 -16.17 -0.58
CA PRO A 794 1.64 -17.53 -0.25
C PRO A 794 0.96 -18.57 -1.14
N GLY A 795 1.76 -19.40 -1.70
CA GLY A 795 1.65 -20.73 -2.28
C GLY A 795 0.41 -21.24 -3.03
N PHE A 796 -0.77 -20.66 -2.84
CA PHE A 796 -2.00 -21.19 -3.42
C PHE A 796 -2.24 -20.76 -4.87
N TYR A 797 -1.81 -19.55 -5.24
CA TYR A 797 -2.12 -18.97 -6.54
C TYR A 797 -0.99 -19.13 -7.55
N GLY A 798 0.23 -19.34 -7.10
CA GLY A 798 1.41 -19.43 -7.93
C GLY A 798 1.86 -18.09 -8.51
N ASN A 799 2.75 -18.16 -9.49
CA ASN A 799 3.20 -16.98 -10.21
C ASN A 799 2.09 -16.45 -11.11
N ARG A 800 1.82 -15.15 -11.02
CA ARG A 800 0.71 -14.51 -11.71
C ARG A 800 1.16 -13.22 -12.37
N GLN A 801 0.55 -12.96 -13.48
CA GLN A 801 0.61 -11.68 -14.16
C GLN A 801 -0.76 -11.03 -14.09
N HIS A 802 -0.81 -9.80 -13.62
CA HIS A 802 -1.98 -8.96 -13.81
C HIS A 802 -1.96 -8.47 -15.26
N GLU A 803 -3.10 -8.58 -15.94
CA GLU A 803 -3.26 -8.06 -17.29
C GLU A 803 -3.17 -6.54 -17.28
N ASP A 804 -3.10 -5.92 -18.45
CA ASP A 804 -3.16 -4.46 -18.55
C ASP A 804 -4.43 -3.92 -17.90
N TYR A 805 -4.32 -2.75 -17.28
CA TYR A 805 -5.38 -2.18 -16.47
C TYR A 805 -5.49 -0.68 -16.70
N GLY A 806 -6.72 -0.19 -16.92
CA GLY A 806 -6.95 1.22 -17.20
C GLY A 806 -8.24 1.76 -16.58
N THR A 807 -8.16 2.85 -15.80
CA THR A 807 -9.31 3.50 -15.18
C THR A 807 -9.57 4.87 -15.78
N LEU A 808 -10.85 5.20 -15.93
CA LEU A 808 -11.32 6.52 -16.31
C LEU A 808 -12.05 7.15 -15.12
N ASP A 809 -11.58 8.31 -14.66
CA ASP A 809 -12.10 9.01 -13.51
C ASP A 809 -12.57 10.42 -13.90
N LEU A 810 -13.66 10.89 -13.29
CA LEU A 810 -14.22 12.22 -13.48
C LEU A 810 -14.38 12.93 -12.15
N SER A 811 -13.99 14.19 -12.06
CA SER A 811 -14.36 15.06 -10.94
C SER A 811 -14.90 16.39 -11.45
N ALA A 812 -15.88 16.95 -10.75
CA ALA A 812 -16.46 18.24 -11.05
C ALA A 812 -16.81 18.99 -9.78
N THR A 813 -16.65 20.29 -9.80
CA THR A 813 -16.99 21.20 -8.70
C THR A 813 -17.77 22.38 -9.26
N TYR A 814 -18.87 22.73 -8.61
CA TYR A 814 -19.66 23.91 -8.91
C TYR A 814 -19.75 24.82 -7.67
N SER A 815 -19.15 26.00 -7.73
CA SER A 815 -19.20 26.99 -6.66
C SER A 815 -20.53 27.72 -6.71
N VAL A 816 -21.42 27.40 -5.79
CA VAL A 816 -22.74 28.02 -5.67
C VAL A 816 -22.61 29.44 -5.11
N THR A 817 -21.69 29.62 -4.19
CA THR A 817 -21.28 30.89 -3.58
C THR A 817 -19.77 30.85 -3.32
N GLU A 818 -19.20 31.96 -2.89
CA GLU A 818 -17.76 32.00 -2.49
C GLU A 818 -17.41 31.07 -1.32
N TRP A 819 -18.42 30.65 -0.54
CA TRP A 819 -18.27 29.81 0.66
C TRP A 819 -18.90 28.42 0.52
N MET A 820 -19.52 28.06 -0.62
CA MET A 820 -20.21 26.78 -0.80
C MET A 820 -19.98 26.18 -2.19
N ASP A 821 -19.42 24.97 -2.22
CA ASP A 821 -19.25 24.16 -3.42
C ASP A 821 -20.14 22.92 -3.38
N LEU A 822 -20.62 22.53 -4.55
CA LEU A 822 -21.14 21.20 -4.85
C LEU A 822 -20.06 20.40 -5.56
N THR A 823 -19.82 19.18 -5.10
CA THR A 823 -18.80 18.28 -5.68
C THR A 823 -19.43 17.02 -6.24
N PHE A 824 -18.91 16.56 -7.35
CA PHE A 824 -19.22 15.28 -7.96
C PHE A 824 -17.93 14.58 -8.34
N GLU A 825 -17.79 13.30 -7.98
CA GLU A 825 -16.66 12.46 -8.33
C GLU A 825 -17.20 11.12 -8.86
N ALA A 826 -16.56 10.58 -9.88
CA ALA A 826 -16.82 9.23 -10.37
C ALA A 826 -15.48 8.56 -10.64
N VAL A 827 -15.28 7.39 -10.03
CA VAL A 827 -14.05 6.61 -10.11
C VAL A 827 -14.33 5.32 -10.84
N ASN A 828 -13.42 4.92 -11.72
CA ASN A 828 -13.53 3.73 -12.56
C ASN A 828 -14.83 3.70 -13.38
N LEU A 829 -15.12 4.75 -14.12
CA LEU A 829 -16.30 4.88 -14.97
C LEU A 829 -16.44 3.78 -16.03
N THR A 830 -15.35 3.11 -16.37
CA THR A 830 -15.30 2.01 -17.35
C THR A 830 -15.60 0.66 -16.73
N GLU A 831 -15.73 0.59 -15.39
CA GLU A 831 -15.91 -0.66 -14.64
C GLU A 831 -14.85 -1.71 -15.06
N GLU A 832 -13.57 -1.27 -15.13
CA GLU A 832 -12.47 -2.11 -15.59
C GLU A 832 -12.26 -3.29 -14.65
N ASP A 833 -12.32 -4.49 -15.20
CA ASP A 833 -12.13 -5.73 -14.46
C ASP A 833 -10.66 -5.98 -14.09
N SER A 834 -10.43 -6.57 -12.91
CA SER A 834 -9.11 -7.04 -12.51
C SER A 834 -8.92 -8.49 -12.95
N VAL A 835 -8.04 -8.72 -13.92
CA VAL A 835 -7.78 -10.04 -14.49
C VAL A 835 -6.33 -10.44 -14.28
N GLN A 836 -6.12 -11.68 -13.79
CA GLN A 836 -4.80 -12.23 -13.57
C GLN A 836 -4.68 -13.61 -14.18
N THR A 837 -3.55 -13.85 -14.84
CA THR A 837 -3.25 -15.12 -15.50
C THR A 837 -2.01 -15.76 -14.88
N GLY A 838 -1.93 -17.08 -14.92
CA GLY A 838 -0.78 -17.85 -14.45
C GLY A 838 0.42 -17.66 -15.38
N VAL A 839 1.61 -17.63 -14.79
CA VAL A 839 2.87 -17.52 -15.54
C VAL A 839 3.70 -18.78 -15.35
N ALA A 840 4.23 -19.32 -16.45
CA ALA A 840 5.13 -20.47 -16.39
C ALA A 840 6.42 -20.10 -15.65
N PRO A 841 6.88 -20.91 -14.70
CA PRO A 841 8.19 -20.71 -14.10
C PRO A 841 9.29 -20.91 -15.16
N LEU A 842 10.39 -20.20 -15.01
CA LEU A 842 11.58 -20.39 -15.85
C LEU A 842 12.26 -21.74 -15.60
N ASP A 843 12.09 -22.28 -14.40
CA ASP A 843 12.64 -23.58 -13.99
C ASP A 843 11.54 -24.47 -13.39
N ALA A 844 10.95 -25.29 -14.23
CA ALA A 844 9.90 -26.23 -13.86
C ALA A 844 10.35 -27.36 -12.91
N GLU A 845 11.67 -27.57 -12.74
CA GLU A 845 12.19 -28.56 -11.77
C GLU A 845 12.15 -28.04 -10.34
N VAL A 846 12.19 -26.72 -10.16
CA VAL A 846 12.22 -26.06 -8.83
C VAL A 846 10.81 -25.73 -8.34
N ILE A 847 9.88 -25.46 -9.24
CA ILE A 847 8.51 -25.07 -8.91
C ILE A 847 7.56 -26.01 -9.67
N PRO A 848 6.89 -26.94 -9.00
CA PRO A 848 5.98 -27.86 -9.65
C PRO A 848 4.77 -27.12 -10.22
N GLU A 849 4.50 -27.40 -11.48
CA GLU A 849 3.31 -27.19 -12.27
C GLU A 849 2.55 -25.88 -12.06
N PHE A 850 2.86 -24.92 -12.90
CA PHE A 850 2.02 -23.75 -13.03
C PHE A 850 1.10 -23.87 -14.23
N LYS A 851 -0.11 -23.36 -14.04
CA LYS A 851 -1.12 -23.16 -15.07
C LYS A 851 -0.74 -21.96 -15.93
N ALA A 852 0.38 -22.05 -16.67
CA ALA A 852 0.78 -21.00 -17.61
C ALA A 852 -0.37 -20.69 -18.56
N ASP A 853 -0.63 -19.41 -18.78
CA ASP A 853 -1.76 -18.90 -19.57
C ASP A 853 -3.14 -19.40 -19.07
N TYR A 854 -3.25 -19.78 -17.79
CA TYR A 854 -4.52 -20.16 -17.19
C TYR A 854 -5.07 -18.96 -16.39
N PRO A 855 -6.37 -18.65 -16.51
CA PRO A 855 -6.97 -17.58 -15.71
C PRO A 855 -6.93 -17.96 -14.23
N VAL A 856 -6.35 -17.08 -13.40
CA VAL A 856 -6.18 -17.29 -11.95
C VAL A 856 -7.16 -16.46 -11.15
N TRP A 857 -7.29 -15.19 -11.51
CA TRP A 857 -8.25 -14.27 -10.90
C TRP A 857 -8.97 -13.46 -11.95
N SER A 858 -10.26 -13.32 -11.76
CA SER A 858 -11.09 -12.45 -12.55
C SER A 858 -12.14 -11.84 -11.64
N PHE A 859 -12.01 -10.54 -11.37
CA PHE A 859 -12.93 -9.79 -10.52
C PHE A 859 -13.56 -8.65 -11.28
N GLU A 860 -14.87 -8.49 -11.07
CA GLU A 860 -15.66 -7.40 -11.64
C GLU A 860 -15.19 -6.06 -11.10
N GLY A 861 -15.06 -5.08 -11.99
CA GLY A 861 -14.68 -3.72 -11.64
C GLY A 861 -15.86 -2.92 -11.12
N GLU A 862 -15.72 -2.29 -9.94
CA GLU A 862 -16.73 -1.42 -9.37
C GLU A 862 -16.53 0.04 -9.83
N ALA A 863 -17.57 0.68 -10.35
CA ALA A 863 -17.62 2.13 -10.46
C ALA A 863 -18.17 2.74 -9.17
N ARG A 864 -17.58 3.86 -8.72
CA ARG A 864 -18.04 4.58 -7.53
C ARG A 864 -18.36 6.04 -7.85
N TYR A 865 -19.48 6.51 -7.30
CA TYR A 865 -19.99 7.86 -7.52
C TYR A 865 -20.12 8.61 -6.20
N LYS A 866 -19.44 9.75 -6.07
CA LYS A 866 -19.54 10.61 -4.87
C LYS A 866 -20.21 11.92 -5.21
N VAL A 867 -21.15 12.31 -4.37
CA VAL A 867 -21.81 13.63 -4.41
C VAL A 867 -21.67 14.30 -3.06
N GLY A 868 -21.27 15.55 -3.05
CA GLY A 868 -21.01 16.23 -1.81
C GLY A 868 -21.22 17.74 -1.82
N VAL A 869 -21.12 18.29 -0.62
CA VAL A 869 -21.12 19.74 -0.33
C VAL A 869 -19.88 20.06 0.48
N ALA A 870 -19.16 21.09 0.10
CA ALA A 870 -18.04 21.64 0.84
C ALA A 870 -18.34 23.10 1.21
N LEU A 871 -18.06 23.45 2.47
CA LEU A 871 -18.26 24.80 3.04
C LEU A 871 -16.91 25.34 3.51
N ARG A 872 -16.68 26.62 3.25
CA ARG A 872 -15.46 27.36 3.63
C ARG A 872 -15.81 28.66 4.30
N PHE A 873 -15.09 29.02 5.33
CA PHE A 873 -15.31 30.22 6.09
C PHE A 873 -13.99 30.88 6.48
#